data_b49798c6c38223b9518995a8cd359a33
#
_entry.id   b49798c6c38223b9518995a8cd359a33
#
_cell.length_a   1.000
_cell.length_b   1.000
_cell.length_c   1.000
_cell.angle_alpha   90.00
_cell.angle_beta   90.00
_cell.angle_gamma   90.00
#
_symmetry.space_group_name_H-M   'P 1'
#
loop_
_entity.id
_entity.type
_entity.pdbx_description
1 polymer ?
#
loop_
_entity_poly.entity_id
_entity_poly.type
_entity_poly.pdbx_seq_one_letter_code
_entity_poly.pdbx_strand_id
1 'polypeptide(L)'
;MPDLTRAAWRRCRPPLPLAVLSLALLQAHSASAQDAGADAPLTLKRTPQLVETIPQAQRGQLPSFVDGDRISGRPDLETVVEGNASLRRGEIVIHADRLEYYQPDDLAKARGNVRINQAGNVYEGPELELKLETFEGFFNNVRYRFLATGGGGDAERIDFVDSNVSVARRATYTTCRREDYPGWMPAWLLSAATLTTDTEENVGVATDARLSFMGVSTPPFPSLSFPLGNDRKSGFLPPTIGIDSVNGVDITAPYYWNIAPNRDATFYPNVMSKRGLNLGTEFRYLEETYSGEARIDYMPTDTLRNRERWGIWTHHQQAFDAKSYGLDSLGATINFNRVSDDDYWRDFTRTPSLTQRLLSNDAALNWSKGDWSGAVRTLSYQTLQYAPSPILPPYDRLPQITANYNKYDWHGFDFSLNTDYTRFRGDPVQQRQPNGERAFALASLSRPFLTPGTFVIPKVQLHTTSYQFEAPLANGASSASRTVPTFSLDSGMIFERDANFFGRAFRQTLEPRAFYVYTPYRDQSLLPNYDSASNDFNFATVYTENAFSGNDRISDSNLLTLGVTTRLIDPESGAEAARFGIAQRLRFSDQRVTLPNTTAVTDRLSDVLLGAQINWTPKWSVDTTLQYNPDDQKSTRTAISARYNPGSYRNISAAYRYQANSTPMAADGNKSIDVSWQWPLNDLWGDKGQDLGPGKGQGGGRWYAVGRLNYSLQDRKLTDGVLGFEYDGCCWIGRVVLERISTGQVTAATRIMFQLEFVGFAAIGSSPKRTLTQNIQRYQPLRQPVAAPSRFTNYD
;
A
#
# COMPACT_ATOMS: atom_id res chain seq x y z
N MET A 1 -24.76 33.53 -23.04
CA MET A 1 -24.30 32.51 -22.06
C MET A 1 -23.21 33.16 -21.21
N PRO A 2 -23.55 33.80 -20.16
CA PRO A 2 -22.64 34.09 -19.05
C PRO A 2 -23.32 33.65 -17.74
N ASP A 3 -22.53 33.26 -16.74
CA ASP A 3 -22.84 33.08 -15.32
C ASP A 3 -23.10 31.67 -14.75
N LEU A 4 -22.92 30.58 -15.46
CA LEU A 4 -22.98 29.25 -14.84
C LEU A 4 -21.67 28.79 -14.19
N THR A 5 -20.55 29.46 -14.43
CA THR A 5 -19.23 29.08 -13.91
C THR A 5 -18.85 29.73 -12.57
N ARG A 6 -19.58 30.76 -12.11
CA ARG A 6 -19.23 31.47 -10.86
C ARG A 6 -19.89 30.93 -9.59
N ALA A 7 -20.95 30.14 -9.68
CA ALA A 7 -21.67 29.62 -8.51
C ALA A 7 -20.97 28.40 -7.86
N ALA A 8 -20.16 27.65 -8.60
CA ALA A 8 -19.46 26.45 -8.08
C ALA A 8 -18.18 26.74 -7.28
N TRP A 9 -17.76 28.02 -7.20
CA TRP A 9 -16.44 28.41 -6.67
C TRP A 9 -16.46 28.98 -5.24
N ARG A 10 -17.54 28.84 -4.50
CA ARG A 10 -17.57 29.28 -3.10
C ARG A 10 -17.03 28.16 -2.19
N ARG A 11 -16.06 28.54 -1.39
CA ARG A 11 -15.23 27.78 -0.47
C ARG A 11 -16.07 26.90 0.47
N CYS A 12 -15.76 25.61 0.55
CA CYS A 12 -16.12 24.78 1.68
C CYS A 12 -15.48 25.36 2.96
N ARG A 13 -16.22 26.07 3.77
CA ARG A 13 -15.78 26.51 5.10
C ARG A 13 -16.16 25.44 6.10
N PRO A 14 -15.20 24.91 6.91
CA PRO A 14 -15.57 24.07 8.04
C PRO A 14 -16.26 24.90 9.13
N PRO A 15 -17.21 24.35 9.87
CA PRO A 15 -17.71 25.00 11.05
C PRO A 15 -16.62 25.08 12.13
N LEU A 16 -16.29 26.25 12.64
CA LEU A 16 -15.72 26.43 13.95
C LEU A 16 -16.85 26.21 14.98
N PRO A 17 -16.71 25.40 16.02
CA PRO A 17 -15.81 25.61 17.14
C PRO A 17 -15.38 24.32 17.87
N LEU A 18 -14.17 23.91 17.76
CA LEU A 18 -13.58 22.88 18.65
C LEU A 18 -12.44 23.43 19.54
N ALA A 19 -12.06 24.68 19.34
CA ALA A 19 -10.98 25.30 20.09
C ALA A 19 -11.39 25.79 21.50
N VAL A 20 -12.66 25.90 21.82
CA VAL A 20 -13.12 26.37 23.13
C VAL A 20 -13.34 25.24 24.12
N LEU A 21 -13.64 24.01 23.65
CA LEU A 21 -13.80 22.85 24.54
C LEU A 21 -12.46 22.27 25.01
N SER A 22 -11.41 22.41 24.22
CA SER A 22 -10.08 21.93 24.60
C SER A 22 -9.40 22.81 25.66
N LEU A 23 -9.75 24.10 25.74
CA LEU A 23 -9.23 24.98 26.79
C LEU A 23 -9.94 24.84 28.13
N ALA A 24 -11.20 24.41 28.14
CA ALA A 24 -11.98 24.16 29.36
C ALA A 24 -11.60 22.80 30.02
N LEU A 25 -11.12 21.83 29.26
CA LEU A 25 -10.64 20.55 29.76
C LEU A 25 -9.22 20.62 30.35
N LEU A 26 -8.43 21.62 29.98
CA LEU A 26 -7.08 21.84 30.51
C LEU A 26 -7.07 22.57 31.87
N GLN A 27 -8.17 23.20 32.28
CA GLN A 27 -8.28 23.88 33.59
C GLN A 27 -8.94 23.06 34.70
N ALA A 28 -9.47 21.87 34.40
CA ALA A 28 -10.15 21.00 35.36
C ALA A 28 -9.24 19.95 36.03
N HIS A 29 -7.94 19.93 35.75
CA HIS A 29 -7.01 18.89 36.25
C HIS A 29 -5.96 19.39 37.23
N SER A 30 -6.24 20.44 37.99
CA SER A 30 -5.42 20.83 39.13
C SER A 30 -6.13 20.65 40.45
N ALA A 31 -6.59 19.43 40.73
CA ALA A 31 -7.01 19.05 42.10
C ALA A 31 -6.70 17.58 42.38
N SER A 32 -5.72 17.40 43.27
CA SER A 32 -5.39 16.18 44.04
C SER A 32 -4.87 14.96 43.24
N ALA A 33 -3.56 14.95 43.03
CA ALA A 33 -2.81 13.69 43.00
C ALA A 33 -2.63 13.21 44.45
N GLN A 34 -3.35 12.16 44.84
CA GLN A 34 -2.96 11.29 45.95
C GLN A 34 -2.29 10.06 45.36
N ASP A 35 -1.12 9.75 45.92
CA ASP A 35 -0.33 8.57 45.61
C ASP A 35 -1.15 7.29 45.61
N ALA A 36 -1.20 6.63 44.50
CA ALA A 36 -1.52 5.20 44.41
C ALA A 36 -0.65 4.60 43.31
N GLY A 37 0.17 3.68 43.74
CA GLY A 37 1.18 2.85 43.06
C GLY A 37 1.26 2.87 41.54
N ALA A 38 2.47 2.99 41.08
CA ALA A 38 2.86 2.84 39.69
C ALA A 38 2.39 1.51 39.09
N ASP A 39 2.11 1.54 37.76
CA ASP A 39 2.05 0.41 36.85
C ASP A 39 0.72 -0.34 36.65
N ALA A 40 -0.36 0.39 36.36
CA ALA A 40 -1.42 -0.20 35.52
C ALA A 40 -1.87 0.83 34.49
N PRO A 41 -1.91 0.49 33.19
CA PRO A 41 -2.42 1.41 32.17
C PRO A 41 -3.87 1.74 32.46
N LEU A 42 -4.19 3.05 32.50
CA LEU A 42 -5.56 3.54 32.67
C LEU A 42 -6.41 3.04 31.48
N THR A 43 -7.20 1.99 31.73
CA THR A 43 -8.19 1.51 30.76
C THR A 43 -9.50 2.24 30.98
N LEU A 44 -10.04 2.87 29.94
CA LEU A 44 -11.39 3.40 29.91
C LEU A 44 -12.38 2.26 30.20
N LYS A 45 -13.11 2.32 31.32
CA LYS A 45 -14.17 1.35 31.61
C LYS A 45 -15.32 1.59 30.61
N ARG A 46 -15.61 0.58 29.79
CA ARG A 46 -16.86 0.56 29.02
C ARG A 46 -18.04 0.46 29.98
N THR A 47 -18.93 1.46 29.97
CA THR A 47 -20.20 1.38 30.69
C THR A 47 -21.32 1.06 29.72
N PRO A 48 -22.41 0.37 30.12
CA PRO A 48 -23.57 0.15 29.26
C PRO A 48 -24.20 1.47 28.71
N GLN A 49 -23.98 2.59 29.41
CA GLN A 49 -24.45 3.92 29.04
C GLN A 49 -23.72 4.50 27.83
N LEU A 50 -22.54 3.95 27.47
CA LEU A 50 -21.75 4.33 26.29
C LEU A 50 -21.94 3.33 25.13
N VAL A 51 -22.89 2.39 25.25
CA VAL A 51 -23.22 1.50 24.13
C VAL A 51 -23.99 2.28 23.07
N GLU A 52 -23.48 2.32 21.85
CA GLU A 52 -24.08 3.05 20.73
C GLU A 52 -25.35 2.40 20.17
N THR A 53 -25.63 1.13 20.46
CA THR A 53 -26.81 0.40 19.97
C THR A 53 -27.64 -0.16 21.12
N ILE A 54 -28.92 0.15 21.13
CA ILE A 54 -29.89 -0.41 22.06
C ILE A 54 -30.58 -1.60 21.38
N PRO A 55 -30.48 -2.84 21.93
CA PRO A 55 -31.17 -3.98 21.33
C PRO A 55 -32.68 -3.73 21.20
N GLN A 56 -33.26 -4.16 20.07
CA GLN A 56 -34.69 -3.92 19.76
C GLN A 56 -35.63 -4.42 20.88
N ALA A 57 -35.33 -5.59 21.49
CA ALA A 57 -36.10 -6.15 22.59
C ALA A 57 -36.13 -5.26 23.87
N GLN A 58 -35.23 -4.30 24.00
CA GLN A 58 -35.17 -3.38 25.14
C GLN A 58 -35.81 -2.01 24.87
N ARG A 59 -36.09 -1.70 23.61
CA ARG A 59 -36.63 -0.37 23.20
C ARG A 59 -38.01 -0.11 23.78
N GLY A 60 -38.87 -1.13 23.83
CA GLY A 60 -40.23 -1.04 24.42
C GLY A 60 -40.26 -0.68 25.89
N GLN A 61 -39.18 -0.98 26.63
CA GLN A 61 -39.07 -0.72 28.10
C GLN A 61 -38.44 0.64 28.41
N LEU A 62 -38.03 1.41 27.41
CA LEU A 62 -37.40 2.69 27.64
C LEU A 62 -38.42 3.78 27.93
N PRO A 63 -38.18 4.66 28.94
CA PRO A 63 -39.04 5.78 29.22
C PRO A 63 -39.05 6.79 28.06
N SER A 64 -40.22 7.37 27.83
CA SER A 64 -40.39 8.51 26.92
C SER A 64 -40.29 9.79 27.71
N PHE A 65 -39.45 10.72 27.28
CA PHE A 65 -39.31 12.04 27.86
C PHE A 65 -39.92 13.05 26.89
N VAL A 66 -40.80 13.93 27.42
CA VAL A 66 -41.46 15.01 26.62
C VAL A 66 -41.16 16.33 27.28
N ASP A 67 -40.81 17.32 26.43
CA ASP A 67 -40.56 18.70 26.87
C ASP A 67 -41.13 19.70 25.85
N GLY A 68 -41.49 20.94 26.27
CA GLY A 68 -41.99 22.01 25.44
C GLY A 68 -42.63 23.11 26.21
N ASP A 69 -43.02 24.19 25.51
CA ASP A 69 -43.56 25.42 26.12
C ASP A 69 -44.94 25.18 26.79
N ARG A 70 -45.73 24.27 26.23
CA ARG A 70 -47.07 23.92 26.75
C ARG A 70 -47.30 22.42 26.62
N ILE A 71 -47.63 21.75 27.71
CA ILE A 71 -47.99 20.33 27.74
C ILE A 71 -49.45 20.20 28.24
N SER A 72 -50.25 19.46 27.47
CA SER A 72 -51.63 19.14 27.80
C SER A 72 -51.94 17.71 27.38
N GLY A 73 -53.07 17.13 27.87
CA GLY A 73 -53.43 15.77 27.50
C GLY A 73 -54.24 15.06 28.55
N ARG A 74 -54.43 13.74 28.33
CA ARG A 74 -55.12 12.83 29.27
C ARG A 74 -54.14 11.77 29.73
N PRO A 75 -53.90 11.60 31.01
CA PRO A 75 -53.02 10.59 31.53
C PRO A 75 -53.28 9.21 30.89
N ASP A 76 -52.17 8.48 30.53
CA ASP A 76 -52.15 7.14 29.95
C ASP A 76 -52.87 7.01 28.60
N LEU A 77 -53.36 8.12 27.99
CA LEU A 77 -54.05 8.13 26.68
C LEU A 77 -53.31 8.96 25.67
N GLU A 78 -53.16 10.25 25.92
CA GLU A 78 -52.51 11.17 25.00
C GLU A 78 -51.75 12.31 25.70
N THR A 79 -50.67 12.69 25.11
CA THR A 79 -49.89 13.88 25.51
C THR A 79 -49.73 14.80 24.30
N VAL A 80 -50.13 16.05 24.43
CA VAL A 80 -49.96 17.07 23.38
C VAL A 80 -48.99 18.11 23.90
N VAL A 81 -47.94 18.36 23.13
CA VAL A 81 -46.89 19.34 23.42
C VAL A 81 -46.90 20.41 22.31
N GLU A 82 -46.94 21.68 22.70
CA GLU A 82 -46.93 22.78 21.74
C GLU A 82 -45.83 23.79 22.11
N GLY A 83 -45.15 24.29 21.06
CA GLY A 83 -44.02 25.21 21.17
C GLY A 83 -42.73 24.51 21.56
N ASN A 84 -41.69 24.51 20.70
CA ASN A 84 -40.43 23.84 20.92
C ASN A 84 -40.58 22.40 21.41
N ALA A 85 -41.59 21.68 20.91
CA ALA A 85 -41.94 20.35 21.37
C ALA A 85 -40.83 19.36 21.13
N SER A 86 -40.46 18.59 22.15
CA SER A 86 -39.44 17.56 22.07
C SER A 86 -39.93 16.24 22.69
N LEU A 87 -39.68 15.10 22.02
CA LEU A 87 -39.89 13.75 22.52
C LEU A 87 -38.63 12.98 22.32
N ARG A 88 -38.18 12.36 23.40
CA ARG A 88 -37.00 11.48 23.39
C ARG A 88 -37.32 10.10 23.94
N ARG A 89 -36.99 9.05 23.18
CA ARG A 89 -37.05 7.64 23.63
C ARG A 89 -35.85 6.88 23.08
N GLY A 90 -34.93 6.55 23.96
CA GLY A 90 -33.70 5.85 23.57
C GLY A 90 -32.87 6.64 22.54
N GLU A 91 -32.75 6.09 21.35
CA GLU A 91 -31.98 6.66 20.21
C GLU A 91 -32.80 7.62 19.34
N ILE A 92 -34.11 7.75 19.61
CA ILE A 92 -35.01 8.57 18.83
C ILE A 92 -35.20 9.89 19.55
N VAL A 93 -34.97 10.98 18.85
CA VAL A 93 -35.29 12.34 19.32
C VAL A 93 -36.10 13.02 18.25
N ILE A 94 -37.28 13.49 18.61
CA ILE A 94 -38.18 14.21 17.71
C ILE A 94 -38.36 15.64 18.26
N HIS A 95 -38.13 16.65 17.43
CA HIS A 95 -38.45 18.04 17.67
C HIS A 95 -39.52 18.50 16.69
N ALA A 96 -40.46 19.36 17.12
CA ALA A 96 -41.54 19.92 16.26
C ALA A 96 -42.15 21.17 16.88
N ASP A 97 -42.92 21.93 16.14
CA ASP A 97 -43.72 22.99 16.68
C ASP A 97 -44.90 22.44 17.51
N ARG A 98 -45.46 21.29 17.09
CA ARG A 98 -46.52 20.58 17.78
C ARG A 98 -46.26 19.06 17.71
N LEU A 99 -46.39 18.36 18.85
CA LEU A 99 -46.21 16.93 18.97
C LEU A 99 -47.38 16.34 19.79
N GLU A 100 -47.97 15.28 19.25
CA GLU A 100 -49.04 14.51 19.87
C GLU A 100 -48.53 13.06 20.06
N TYR A 101 -48.56 12.56 21.29
CA TYR A 101 -48.17 11.19 21.58
C TYR A 101 -49.32 10.39 22.15
N TYR A 102 -49.79 9.41 21.44
CA TYR A 102 -50.86 8.49 21.78
C TYR A 102 -50.25 7.24 22.40
N GLN A 103 -50.32 7.12 23.74
CA GLN A 103 -49.65 6.04 24.51
C GLN A 103 -50.15 4.63 24.16
N PRO A 104 -51.50 4.38 24.04
CA PRO A 104 -52.01 3.04 23.75
C PRO A 104 -51.55 2.47 22.42
N ASP A 105 -51.33 3.34 21.43
CA ASP A 105 -50.94 2.98 20.06
C ASP A 105 -49.42 3.15 19.81
N ASP A 106 -48.71 3.60 20.85
CA ASP A 106 -47.29 4.02 20.79
C ASP A 106 -46.98 4.98 19.63
N LEU A 107 -47.97 5.84 19.26
CA LEU A 107 -47.94 6.66 18.04
C LEU A 107 -47.61 8.14 18.35
N ALA A 108 -46.54 8.62 17.77
CA ALA A 108 -46.13 10.01 17.76
C ALA A 108 -46.56 10.66 16.44
N LYS A 109 -47.27 11.82 16.51
CA LYS A 109 -47.61 12.68 15.41
C LYS A 109 -46.93 14.03 15.63
N ALA A 110 -46.13 14.47 14.71
CA ALA A 110 -45.42 15.74 14.79
C ALA A 110 -45.69 16.60 13.57
N ARG A 111 -45.90 17.93 13.80
CA ARG A 111 -46.22 18.89 12.77
C ARG A 111 -45.47 20.20 13.00
N GLY A 112 -45.05 20.82 11.88
CA GLY A 112 -44.32 22.09 11.84
C GLY A 112 -42.87 21.91 12.27
N ASN A 113 -41.93 22.27 11.40
CA ASN A 113 -40.47 22.20 11.64
C ASN A 113 -40.01 20.90 12.29
N VAL A 114 -40.58 19.75 11.82
CA VAL A 114 -40.29 18.44 12.41
C VAL A 114 -38.88 18.04 12.07
N ARG A 115 -38.09 17.67 13.12
CA ARG A 115 -36.77 17.10 12.98
C ARG A 115 -36.71 15.81 13.82
N ILE A 116 -36.36 14.71 13.19
CA ILE A 116 -36.08 13.45 13.88
C ILE A 116 -34.62 13.09 13.75
N ASN A 117 -34.02 12.68 14.86
CA ASN A 117 -32.71 12.03 14.88
C ASN A 117 -32.88 10.57 15.30
N GLN A 118 -32.41 9.66 14.45
CA GLN A 118 -32.39 8.22 14.71
C GLN A 118 -30.97 7.71 14.48
N ALA A 119 -30.32 7.22 15.54
CA ALA A 119 -28.97 6.68 15.47
C ALA A 119 -27.96 7.59 14.73
N GLY A 120 -28.13 8.93 14.85
CA GLY A 120 -27.31 9.94 14.19
C GLY A 120 -27.72 10.31 12.75
N ASN A 121 -28.68 9.57 12.16
CA ASN A 121 -29.32 10.01 10.90
C ASN A 121 -30.37 11.06 11.22
N VAL A 122 -30.41 12.12 10.43
CA VAL A 122 -31.31 13.27 10.63
C VAL A 122 -32.28 13.34 9.46
N TYR A 123 -33.56 13.53 9.82
CA TYR A 123 -34.66 13.78 8.87
C TYR A 123 -35.41 15.02 9.28
N GLU A 124 -35.74 15.91 8.35
CA GLU A 124 -36.38 17.17 8.55
C GLU A 124 -37.52 17.34 7.56
N GLY A 125 -38.69 17.87 8.02
CA GLY A 125 -39.86 18.11 7.16
C GLY A 125 -41.05 18.61 7.93
N PRO A 126 -42.21 18.80 7.30
CA PRO A 126 -43.37 19.43 7.92
C PRO A 126 -44.29 18.48 8.74
N GLU A 127 -44.30 17.17 8.43
CA GLU A 127 -45.30 16.26 9.02
C GLU A 127 -44.75 14.84 9.14
N LEU A 128 -44.77 14.26 10.35
CA LEU A 128 -44.35 12.92 10.72
C LEU A 128 -45.47 12.22 11.49
N GLU A 129 -45.72 10.94 11.14
CA GLU A 129 -46.45 9.99 11.98
C GLU A 129 -45.56 8.76 12.18
N LEU A 130 -45.28 8.34 13.44
CA LEU A 130 -44.33 7.29 13.73
C LEU A 130 -44.73 6.55 15.01
N LYS A 131 -44.75 5.22 14.95
CA LYS A 131 -44.75 4.35 16.11
C LYS A 131 -43.34 4.22 16.66
N LEU A 132 -43.13 4.55 17.94
CA LEU A 132 -41.77 4.68 18.49
C LEU A 132 -41.07 3.34 18.72
N GLU A 133 -41.81 2.27 19.09
CA GLU A 133 -41.28 0.95 19.35
C GLU A 133 -40.88 0.22 18.07
N THR A 134 -41.82 0.13 17.12
CA THR A 134 -41.64 -0.60 15.85
C THR A 134 -40.93 0.25 14.78
N PHE A 135 -40.94 1.57 14.95
CA PHE A 135 -40.48 2.54 13.96
C PHE A 135 -41.27 2.49 12.66
N GLU A 136 -42.53 2.10 12.70
CA GLU A 136 -43.48 2.11 11.58
C GLU A 136 -44.13 3.47 11.43
N GLY A 137 -44.21 3.99 10.22
CA GLY A 137 -44.87 5.27 9.96
C GLY A 137 -44.45 5.94 8.67
N PHE A 138 -44.67 7.24 8.59
CA PHE A 138 -44.30 8.00 7.41
C PHE A 138 -43.84 9.42 7.75
N PHE A 139 -43.03 9.99 6.83
CA PHE A 139 -42.62 11.39 6.89
C PHE A 139 -42.77 12.01 5.52
N ASN A 140 -43.48 13.11 5.44
CA ASN A 140 -43.79 13.82 4.19
C ASN A 140 -42.83 14.98 3.93
N ASN A 141 -42.47 15.21 2.63
CA ASN A 141 -41.58 16.29 2.15
C ASN A 141 -40.30 16.37 2.97
N VAL A 142 -39.58 15.26 3.00
CA VAL A 142 -38.45 15.04 3.91
C VAL A 142 -37.13 15.44 3.27
N ARG A 143 -36.33 16.17 4.01
CA ARG A 143 -34.90 16.30 3.82
C ARG A 143 -34.20 15.32 4.76
N TYR A 144 -33.24 14.54 4.25
CA TYR A 144 -32.53 13.58 5.08
C TYR A 144 -31.02 13.67 4.93
N ARG A 145 -30.31 13.26 5.99
CA ARG A 145 -28.86 13.20 6.04
C ARG A 145 -28.41 11.96 6.80
N PHE A 146 -27.57 11.13 6.14
CA PHE A 146 -27.00 9.92 6.73
C PHE A 146 -25.68 10.20 7.42
N LEU A 147 -25.51 9.71 8.64
CA LEU A 147 -24.29 9.87 9.41
C LEU A 147 -23.11 9.13 8.77
N ALA A 148 -23.33 7.87 8.35
CA ALA A 148 -22.27 6.99 7.86
C ALA A 148 -21.56 7.55 6.62
N THR A 149 -22.29 8.14 5.68
CA THR A 149 -21.74 8.64 4.41
C THR A 149 -21.56 10.16 4.39
N GLY A 150 -22.17 10.87 5.33
CA GLY A 150 -22.29 12.34 5.30
C GLY A 150 -23.14 12.85 4.14
N GLY A 151 -23.70 11.95 3.33
CA GLY A 151 -24.58 12.27 2.23
C GLY A 151 -26.02 12.46 2.65
N GLY A 152 -26.81 13.11 1.82
CA GLY A 152 -28.23 13.36 2.07
C GLY A 152 -28.97 13.72 0.80
N GLY A 153 -30.26 14.02 0.94
CA GLY A 153 -31.12 14.37 -0.15
C GLY A 153 -32.51 14.81 0.32
N ASP A 154 -33.41 14.93 -0.63
CA ASP A 154 -34.80 15.22 -0.40
C ASP A 154 -35.67 14.06 -0.92
N ALA A 155 -36.82 13.83 -0.28
CA ALA A 155 -37.81 12.86 -0.74
C ALA A 155 -39.22 13.45 -0.57
N GLU A 156 -40.12 13.13 -1.47
CA GLU A 156 -41.53 13.52 -1.33
C GLU A 156 -42.16 12.88 -0.10
N ARG A 157 -41.81 11.63 0.15
CA ARG A 157 -42.29 10.86 1.29
C ARG A 157 -41.31 9.75 1.60
N ILE A 158 -41.08 9.50 2.90
CA ILE A 158 -40.42 8.30 3.39
C ILE A 158 -41.44 7.48 4.18
N ASP A 159 -41.65 6.25 3.78
CA ASP A 159 -42.43 5.24 4.51
C ASP A 159 -41.42 4.39 5.31
N PHE A 160 -41.48 4.44 6.64
CA PHE A 160 -40.74 3.58 7.54
C PHE A 160 -41.51 2.28 7.71
N VAL A 161 -41.01 1.17 7.20
CA VAL A 161 -41.63 -0.15 7.30
C VAL A 161 -41.37 -0.77 8.66
N ASP A 162 -40.15 -0.58 9.16
CA ASP A 162 -39.70 -0.94 10.51
C ASP A 162 -38.40 -0.16 10.85
N SER A 163 -37.74 -0.55 11.93
CA SER A 163 -36.48 0.09 12.38
C SER A 163 -35.31 -0.07 11.40
N ASN A 164 -35.38 -1.03 10.47
CA ASN A 164 -34.30 -1.38 9.54
C ASN A 164 -34.63 -1.00 8.10
N VAL A 165 -35.91 -1.07 7.72
CA VAL A 165 -36.36 -0.90 6.33
C VAL A 165 -37.14 0.40 6.17
N SER A 166 -36.70 1.22 5.20
CA SER A 166 -37.44 2.42 4.79
C SER A 166 -37.51 2.54 3.27
N VAL A 167 -38.60 3.16 2.77
CA VAL A 167 -38.86 3.39 1.35
C VAL A 167 -39.09 4.86 1.12
N ALA A 168 -38.11 5.53 0.48
CA ALA A 168 -38.23 6.92 0.09
C ALA A 168 -38.74 7.05 -1.36
N ARG A 169 -39.76 7.86 -1.56
CA ARG A 169 -40.39 8.08 -2.88
C ARG A 169 -39.92 9.41 -3.48
N ARG A 170 -39.63 9.39 -4.78
CA ARG A 170 -39.01 10.51 -5.51
C ARG A 170 -37.80 11.05 -4.77
N ALA A 171 -36.93 10.13 -4.40
CA ALA A 171 -35.77 10.43 -3.58
C ALA A 171 -34.59 10.94 -4.41
N THR A 172 -33.81 11.85 -3.80
CA THR A 172 -32.53 12.31 -4.32
C THR A 172 -31.42 12.02 -3.32
N TYR A 173 -30.19 11.81 -3.77
CA TYR A 173 -29.04 11.56 -2.91
C TYR A 173 -27.78 12.21 -3.48
N THR A 174 -27.00 12.85 -2.61
CA THR A 174 -25.69 13.44 -2.92
C THR A 174 -24.82 13.49 -1.67
N THR A 175 -23.51 13.47 -1.83
CA THR A 175 -22.55 13.81 -0.75
C THR A 175 -22.03 15.24 -0.87
N CYS A 176 -22.54 16.02 -1.84
CA CYS A 176 -22.23 17.44 -1.93
C CYS A 176 -22.88 18.18 -0.75
N ARG A 177 -22.07 18.98 -0.06
CA ARG A 177 -22.57 19.79 1.04
C ARG A 177 -23.55 20.84 0.50
N ARG A 178 -24.74 20.84 1.05
CA ARG A 178 -25.77 21.83 0.70
C ARG A 178 -25.35 23.24 1.15
N GLU A 179 -25.57 24.20 0.27
CA GLU A 179 -25.42 25.62 0.59
C GLU A 179 -26.81 26.30 0.59
N ASP A 180 -27.07 27.17 1.54
CA ASP A 180 -28.37 27.81 1.73
C ASP A 180 -28.50 29.05 0.84
N TYR A 181 -28.68 28.83 -0.47
CA TYR A 181 -29.10 29.87 -1.38
C TYR A 181 -30.15 29.37 -2.39
N PRO A 182 -31.04 30.21 -2.87
CA PRO A 182 -32.07 29.83 -3.84
C PRO A 182 -31.41 29.30 -5.14
N GLY A 183 -31.88 28.14 -5.60
CA GLY A 183 -31.39 27.56 -6.83
C GLY A 183 -30.08 26.78 -6.68
N TRP A 184 -29.62 26.46 -5.43
CA TRP A 184 -28.48 25.57 -5.23
C TRP A 184 -28.70 24.20 -5.89
N MET A 185 -27.75 23.79 -6.69
CA MET A 185 -27.71 22.45 -7.28
C MET A 185 -26.37 21.78 -6.96
N PRO A 186 -26.40 20.53 -6.48
CA PRO A 186 -25.17 19.80 -6.24
C PRO A 186 -24.43 19.52 -7.55
N ALA A 187 -23.08 19.38 -7.49
CA ALA A 187 -22.30 19.02 -8.65
C ALA A 187 -22.68 17.63 -9.18
N TRP A 188 -23.13 16.73 -8.30
CA TRP A 188 -23.69 15.45 -8.70
C TRP A 188 -24.93 15.09 -7.85
N LEU A 189 -25.87 14.41 -8.45
CA LEU A 189 -27.13 14.02 -7.85
C LEU A 189 -27.59 12.66 -8.40
N LEU A 190 -27.88 11.74 -7.50
CA LEU A 190 -28.64 10.53 -7.82
C LEU A 190 -30.11 10.84 -7.54
N SER A 191 -31.00 10.67 -8.52
CA SER A 191 -32.45 10.73 -8.38
C SER A 191 -33.06 9.38 -8.65
N ALA A 192 -34.08 8.98 -7.90
CA ALA A 192 -34.74 7.69 -8.05
C ALA A 192 -36.25 7.80 -7.85
N ALA A 193 -37.04 7.00 -8.54
CA ALA A 193 -38.46 6.90 -8.30
C ALA A 193 -38.74 6.37 -6.90
N THR A 194 -38.02 5.31 -6.50
CA THR A 194 -38.01 4.81 -5.13
C THR A 194 -36.60 4.50 -4.69
N LEU A 195 -36.30 4.75 -3.42
CA LEU A 195 -35.06 4.37 -2.75
C LEU A 195 -35.44 3.53 -1.52
N THR A 196 -35.27 2.21 -1.59
CA THR A 196 -35.45 1.32 -0.45
C THR A 196 -34.12 1.15 0.24
N THR A 197 -34.07 1.36 1.55
CA THR A 197 -32.89 1.10 2.38
C THR A 197 -33.22 0.01 3.38
N ASP A 198 -32.35 -0.96 3.50
CA ASP A 198 -32.39 -2.04 4.49
C ASP A 198 -31.05 -2.03 5.22
N THR A 199 -31.08 -1.61 6.49
CA THR A 199 -29.87 -1.48 7.32
C THR A 199 -29.40 -2.83 7.88
N GLU A 200 -30.27 -3.83 8.01
CA GLU A 200 -29.92 -5.18 8.43
C GLU A 200 -29.18 -5.94 7.30
N GLU A 201 -29.72 -5.88 6.09
CA GLU A 201 -29.05 -6.42 4.90
C GLU A 201 -27.96 -5.50 4.35
N ASN A 202 -27.77 -4.32 4.94
CA ASN A 202 -26.82 -3.30 4.51
C ASN A 202 -26.94 -2.94 3.02
N VAL A 203 -28.16 -2.76 2.53
CA VAL A 203 -28.44 -2.48 1.13
C VAL A 203 -29.34 -1.27 0.91
N GLY A 204 -28.97 -0.45 -0.08
CA GLY A 204 -29.86 0.50 -0.75
C GLY A 204 -30.21 0.00 -2.16
N VAL A 205 -31.48 0.06 -2.53
CA VAL A 205 -31.97 -0.25 -3.88
C VAL A 205 -32.73 0.95 -4.41
N ALA A 206 -32.20 1.56 -5.48
CA ALA A 206 -32.84 2.66 -6.19
C ALA A 206 -33.48 2.14 -7.49
N THR A 207 -34.76 2.45 -7.72
CA THR A 207 -35.45 2.12 -8.98
C THR A 207 -35.59 3.36 -9.85
N ASP A 208 -35.59 3.17 -11.18
CA ASP A 208 -35.54 4.24 -12.18
C ASP A 208 -34.50 5.33 -11.82
N ALA A 209 -33.32 4.88 -11.40
CA ALA A 209 -32.27 5.73 -10.91
C ALA A 209 -31.60 6.51 -12.07
N ARG A 210 -31.33 7.80 -11.86
CA ARG A 210 -30.60 8.66 -12.80
C ARG A 210 -29.48 9.38 -12.05
N LEU A 211 -28.27 9.26 -12.58
CA LEU A 211 -27.11 10.00 -12.08
C LEU A 211 -26.96 11.27 -12.91
N SER A 212 -26.98 12.42 -12.27
CA SER A 212 -26.73 13.73 -12.91
C SER A 212 -25.37 14.26 -12.45
N PHE A 213 -24.57 14.76 -13.37
CA PHE A 213 -23.30 15.42 -13.09
C PHE A 213 -23.23 16.75 -13.84
N MET A 214 -23.03 17.85 -13.12
CA MET A 214 -23.03 19.23 -13.68
C MET A 214 -24.25 19.54 -14.56
N GLY A 215 -25.43 19.02 -14.17
CA GLY A 215 -26.69 19.20 -14.91
C GLY A 215 -26.92 18.24 -16.07
N VAL A 216 -25.92 17.40 -16.39
CA VAL A 216 -26.07 16.34 -17.43
C VAL A 216 -26.50 15.05 -16.77
N SER A 217 -27.65 14.51 -17.16
CA SER A 217 -28.20 13.25 -16.60
C SER A 217 -27.90 12.05 -17.48
N THR A 218 -27.59 10.92 -16.84
CA THR A 218 -27.51 9.61 -17.53
C THR A 218 -28.92 9.15 -17.94
N PRO A 219 -29.02 8.21 -18.91
CA PRO A 219 -30.24 7.41 -19.08
C PRO A 219 -30.64 6.74 -17.75
N PRO A 220 -31.93 6.47 -17.52
CA PRO A 220 -32.38 5.83 -16.30
C PRO A 220 -31.88 4.38 -16.22
N PHE A 221 -31.40 4.02 -15.05
CA PHE A 221 -31.10 2.64 -14.69
C PHE A 221 -32.35 2.01 -14.06
N PRO A 222 -32.88 0.89 -14.59
CA PRO A 222 -34.09 0.29 -14.04
C PRO A 222 -33.97 -0.05 -12.55
N SER A 223 -32.81 -0.54 -12.13
CA SER A 223 -32.49 -0.80 -10.72
C SER A 223 -31.00 -0.61 -10.48
N LEU A 224 -30.65 0.03 -9.37
CA LEU A 224 -29.29 0.23 -8.90
C LEU A 224 -29.23 -0.16 -7.43
N SER A 225 -28.42 -1.14 -7.06
CA SER A 225 -28.19 -1.52 -5.67
C SER A 225 -26.80 -1.10 -5.22
N PHE A 226 -26.68 -0.62 -3.97
CA PHE A 226 -25.44 -0.18 -3.37
C PHE A 226 -25.40 -0.50 -1.87
N PRO A 227 -24.21 -0.71 -1.26
CA PRO A 227 -24.10 -0.90 0.18
C PRO A 227 -24.36 0.43 0.92
N LEU A 228 -25.01 0.36 2.07
CA LEU A 228 -25.23 1.51 2.96
C LEU A 228 -24.05 1.78 3.88
N GLY A 229 -23.21 0.77 4.12
CA GLY A 229 -22.00 0.82 4.95
C GLY A 229 -20.80 0.23 4.23
N ASN A 230 -19.79 -0.20 5.01
CA ASN A 230 -18.54 -0.76 4.49
C ASN A 230 -18.60 -2.30 4.28
N ASP A 231 -19.76 -2.91 4.47
CA ASP A 231 -19.89 -4.35 4.33
C ASP A 231 -19.88 -4.78 2.86
N ARG A 232 -19.45 -6.00 2.64
CA ARG A 232 -19.32 -6.54 1.29
C ARG A 232 -20.68 -7.01 0.76
N LYS A 233 -21.00 -6.62 -0.47
CA LYS A 233 -22.23 -7.05 -1.14
C LYS A 233 -21.97 -7.44 -2.59
N SER A 234 -22.63 -8.51 -3.05
CA SER A 234 -22.59 -8.91 -4.45
C SER A 234 -23.24 -7.88 -5.36
N GLY A 235 -22.63 -7.62 -6.52
CA GLY A 235 -23.18 -6.70 -7.52
C GLY A 235 -22.14 -6.27 -8.55
N PHE A 236 -22.62 -5.54 -9.56
CA PHE A 236 -21.74 -4.91 -10.53
C PHE A 236 -20.96 -3.78 -9.89
N LEU A 237 -19.65 -3.79 -10.09
CA LEU A 237 -18.79 -2.68 -9.75
C LEU A 237 -18.81 -1.65 -10.90
N PRO A 238 -18.48 -0.38 -10.62
CA PRO A 238 -18.41 0.63 -11.67
C PRO A 238 -17.51 0.18 -12.82
N PRO A 239 -17.96 0.33 -14.08
CA PRO A 239 -17.18 -0.08 -15.23
C PRO A 239 -15.94 0.79 -15.38
N THR A 240 -14.85 0.19 -15.82
CA THR A 240 -13.62 0.91 -16.17
C THR A 240 -13.51 1.04 -17.69
N ILE A 241 -13.11 2.23 -18.14
CA ILE A 241 -12.92 2.53 -19.55
C ILE A 241 -11.52 3.10 -19.73
N GLY A 242 -10.76 2.55 -20.64
CA GLY A 242 -9.41 3.01 -20.98
C GLY A 242 -9.22 3.15 -22.48
N ILE A 243 -8.24 3.95 -22.88
CA ILE A 243 -7.78 4.04 -24.27
C ILE A 243 -6.29 3.74 -24.25
N ASP A 244 -5.90 2.72 -25.01
CA ASP A 244 -4.57 2.15 -25.02
C ASP A 244 -4.07 1.99 -26.46
N SER A 245 -2.82 2.33 -26.71
CA SER A 245 -2.23 2.22 -28.06
C SER A 245 -2.13 0.77 -28.56
N VAL A 246 -2.03 -0.20 -27.64
CA VAL A 246 -1.90 -1.63 -27.93
C VAL A 246 -3.26 -2.31 -28.01
N ASN A 247 -4.13 -2.07 -27.03
CA ASN A 247 -5.42 -2.78 -26.87
C ASN A 247 -6.60 -2.03 -27.53
N GLY A 248 -6.42 -0.75 -27.86
CA GLY A 248 -7.50 0.12 -28.36
C GLY A 248 -8.38 0.64 -27.21
N VAL A 249 -9.67 0.73 -27.44
CA VAL A 249 -10.66 0.98 -26.38
C VAL A 249 -10.82 -0.28 -25.57
N ASP A 250 -10.75 -0.12 -24.26
CA ASP A 250 -10.71 -1.20 -23.26
C ASP A 250 -11.83 -0.91 -22.24
N ILE A 251 -12.83 -1.78 -22.20
CA ILE A 251 -13.99 -1.66 -21.31
C ILE A 251 -14.08 -2.92 -20.46
N THR A 252 -13.99 -2.74 -19.14
CA THR A 252 -14.19 -3.83 -18.17
C THR A 252 -15.44 -3.54 -17.34
N ALA A 253 -16.35 -4.49 -17.20
CA ALA A 253 -17.54 -4.41 -16.37
C ALA A 253 -17.46 -5.44 -15.23
N PRO A 254 -16.78 -5.15 -14.11
CA PRO A 254 -16.55 -6.14 -13.06
C PRO A 254 -17.85 -6.50 -12.32
N TYR A 255 -18.00 -7.77 -11.98
CA TYR A 255 -19.03 -8.27 -11.09
C TYR A 255 -18.40 -8.90 -9.85
N TYR A 256 -18.70 -8.35 -8.69
CA TYR A 256 -18.24 -8.86 -7.40
C TYR A 256 -19.27 -9.80 -6.82
N TRP A 257 -18.85 -10.99 -6.40
CA TRP A 257 -19.67 -12.00 -5.76
C TRP A 257 -19.18 -12.25 -4.33
N ASN A 258 -19.95 -11.76 -3.36
CA ASN A 258 -19.77 -12.05 -1.94
C ASN A 258 -20.33 -13.43 -1.64
N ILE A 259 -19.50 -14.47 -1.69
CA ILE A 259 -19.91 -15.89 -1.51
C ILE A 259 -20.20 -16.13 -0.02
N ALA A 260 -19.30 -15.66 0.86
CA ALA A 260 -19.39 -15.79 2.30
C ALA A 260 -18.54 -14.68 2.95
N PRO A 261 -18.66 -14.42 4.27
CA PRO A 261 -17.85 -13.41 4.95
C PRO A 261 -16.33 -13.58 4.77
N ASN A 262 -15.88 -14.79 4.54
CA ASN A 262 -14.48 -15.18 4.38
C ASN A 262 -14.11 -15.64 2.96
N ARG A 263 -15.03 -15.56 1.97
CA ARG A 263 -14.78 -15.96 0.58
C ARG A 263 -15.48 -15.03 -0.38
N ASP A 264 -14.78 -14.58 -1.39
CA ASP A 264 -15.36 -13.78 -2.48
C ASP A 264 -14.75 -14.13 -3.83
N ALA A 265 -15.47 -13.73 -4.88
CA ALA A 265 -14.97 -13.78 -6.24
C ALA A 265 -15.30 -12.50 -6.98
N THR A 266 -14.43 -12.11 -7.92
CA THR A 266 -14.69 -10.99 -8.83
C THR A 266 -14.48 -11.45 -10.27
N PHE A 267 -15.46 -11.24 -11.10
CA PHE A 267 -15.39 -11.53 -12.54
C PHE A 267 -15.11 -10.22 -13.28
N TYR A 268 -14.14 -10.24 -14.18
CA TYR A 268 -13.69 -9.08 -14.96
C TYR A 268 -13.87 -9.34 -16.46
N PRO A 269 -15.10 -9.38 -17.01
CA PRO A 269 -15.26 -9.37 -18.46
C PRO A 269 -14.69 -8.06 -19.02
N ASN A 270 -13.71 -8.18 -19.91
CA ASN A 270 -12.98 -7.06 -20.49
C ASN A 270 -13.01 -7.18 -22.01
N VAL A 271 -13.59 -6.17 -22.68
CA VAL A 271 -13.65 -6.07 -24.13
C VAL A 271 -12.61 -5.06 -24.59
N MET A 272 -11.65 -5.53 -25.39
CA MET A 272 -10.61 -4.73 -26.02
C MET A 272 -10.84 -4.63 -27.53
N SER A 273 -11.00 -3.41 -28.06
CA SER A 273 -11.42 -3.21 -29.46
C SER A 273 -10.45 -3.78 -30.50
N LYS A 274 -9.17 -3.93 -30.15
CA LYS A 274 -8.14 -4.49 -31.04
C LYS A 274 -7.85 -5.97 -30.80
N ARG A 275 -8.32 -6.56 -29.68
CA ARG A 275 -7.98 -7.94 -29.28
C ARG A 275 -9.17 -8.87 -29.14
N GLY A 276 -10.29 -8.36 -28.67
CA GLY A 276 -11.48 -9.16 -28.36
C GLY A 276 -11.81 -9.24 -26.87
N LEU A 277 -12.49 -10.29 -26.46
CA LEU A 277 -12.99 -10.50 -25.11
C LEU A 277 -11.96 -11.26 -24.26
N ASN A 278 -11.62 -10.71 -23.11
CA ASN A 278 -10.85 -11.37 -22.04
C ASN A 278 -11.75 -11.56 -20.81
N LEU A 279 -11.78 -12.76 -20.27
CA LEU A 279 -12.53 -13.12 -19.08
C LEU A 279 -11.55 -13.32 -17.91
N GLY A 280 -11.46 -12.34 -17.04
CA GLY A 280 -10.69 -12.41 -15.80
C GLY A 280 -11.57 -12.90 -14.66
N THR A 281 -11.05 -13.73 -13.78
CA THR A 281 -11.69 -14.16 -12.54
C THR A 281 -10.68 -14.14 -11.41
N GLU A 282 -11.04 -13.51 -10.31
CA GLU A 282 -10.25 -13.49 -9.07
C GLU A 282 -11.09 -14.12 -7.97
N PHE A 283 -10.54 -15.10 -7.27
CA PHE A 283 -11.14 -15.74 -6.11
C PHE A 283 -10.26 -15.59 -4.90
N ARG A 284 -10.83 -15.17 -3.77
CA ARG A 284 -10.12 -14.98 -2.50
C ARG A 284 -10.81 -15.73 -1.37
N TYR A 285 -10.00 -16.22 -0.45
CA TYR A 285 -10.48 -16.91 0.74
C TYR A 285 -9.58 -16.62 1.95
N LEU A 286 -10.20 -16.59 3.13
CA LEU A 286 -9.54 -16.32 4.40
C LEU A 286 -10.21 -17.18 5.49
N GLU A 287 -9.46 -18.15 6.01
CA GLU A 287 -9.86 -19.01 7.13
C GLU A 287 -8.91 -18.79 8.30
N GLU A 288 -9.19 -19.37 9.45
CA GLU A 288 -8.34 -19.20 10.65
C GLU A 288 -6.90 -19.69 10.42
N THR A 289 -6.71 -20.75 9.66
CA THR A 289 -5.43 -21.40 9.43
C THR A 289 -4.87 -21.25 8.03
N TYR A 290 -5.68 -20.79 7.08
CA TYR A 290 -5.23 -20.61 5.69
C TYR A 290 -5.90 -19.44 4.99
N SER A 291 -5.16 -18.86 4.08
CA SER A 291 -5.64 -17.78 3.22
C SER A 291 -5.02 -17.86 1.83
N GLY A 292 -5.67 -17.24 0.89
CA GLY A 292 -5.10 -17.17 -0.44
C GLY A 292 -5.98 -16.46 -1.45
N GLU A 293 -5.39 -16.32 -2.64
CA GLU A 293 -6.06 -15.77 -3.81
C GLU A 293 -5.66 -16.55 -5.07
N ALA A 294 -6.59 -16.66 -5.99
CA ALA A 294 -6.35 -17.23 -7.30
C ALA A 294 -6.93 -16.31 -8.36
N ARG A 295 -6.16 -15.99 -9.38
CA ARG A 295 -6.60 -15.22 -10.53
C ARG A 295 -6.37 -16.01 -11.80
N ILE A 296 -7.38 -16.05 -12.65
CA ILE A 296 -7.36 -16.69 -13.96
C ILE A 296 -7.85 -15.67 -14.98
N ASP A 297 -7.07 -15.42 -16.01
CA ASP A 297 -7.46 -14.63 -17.17
C ASP A 297 -7.53 -15.59 -18.39
N TYR A 298 -8.60 -15.52 -19.16
CA TYR A 298 -8.78 -16.33 -20.36
C TYR A 298 -9.33 -15.50 -21.52
N MET A 299 -8.63 -15.53 -22.62
CA MET A 299 -9.00 -14.90 -23.89
C MET A 299 -9.10 -15.96 -24.97
N PRO A 300 -10.32 -16.34 -25.37
CA PRO A 300 -10.53 -17.40 -26.38
C PRO A 300 -9.86 -17.10 -27.71
N THR A 301 -9.83 -15.83 -28.10
CA THR A 301 -9.21 -15.38 -29.36
C THR A 301 -8.62 -13.98 -29.17
N ASP A 302 -7.31 -13.86 -29.24
CA ASP A 302 -6.62 -12.58 -29.37
C ASP A 302 -6.45 -12.28 -30.87
N THR A 303 -7.21 -11.31 -31.40
CA THR A 303 -7.20 -10.97 -32.83
C THR A 303 -5.87 -10.39 -33.30
N LEU A 304 -5.05 -9.77 -32.42
CA LEU A 304 -3.72 -9.28 -32.76
C LEU A 304 -2.66 -10.40 -32.82
N ARG A 305 -2.88 -11.50 -32.09
CA ARG A 305 -1.92 -12.62 -32.00
C ARG A 305 -2.42 -13.88 -32.71
N ASN A 306 -3.70 -13.89 -33.10
CA ASN A 306 -4.38 -14.99 -33.78
C ASN A 306 -4.26 -16.33 -33.03
N ARG A 307 -4.46 -16.30 -31.70
CA ARG A 307 -4.40 -17.46 -30.80
C ARG A 307 -5.21 -17.23 -29.53
N GLU A 308 -5.54 -18.34 -28.85
CA GLU A 308 -6.04 -18.27 -27.47
C GLU A 308 -4.92 -17.83 -26.50
N ARG A 309 -5.30 -17.17 -25.43
CA ARG A 309 -4.35 -16.73 -24.39
C ARG A 309 -4.94 -16.91 -23.01
N TRP A 310 -4.10 -17.27 -22.07
CA TRP A 310 -4.49 -17.43 -20.67
C TRP A 310 -3.35 -17.11 -19.72
N GLY A 311 -3.73 -16.77 -18.49
CA GLY A 311 -2.80 -16.58 -17.38
C GLY A 311 -3.41 -17.06 -16.08
N ILE A 312 -2.60 -17.64 -15.21
CA ILE A 312 -2.96 -18.16 -13.89
C ILE A 312 -1.98 -17.62 -12.89
N TRP A 313 -2.47 -17.04 -11.80
CA TRP A 313 -1.70 -16.58 -10.65
C TRP A 313 -2.40 -17.07 -9.40
N THR A 314 -1.65 -17.73 -8.51
CA THR A 314 -2.18 -18.17 -7.23
C THR A 314 -1.21 -17.86 -6.13
N HIS A 315 -1.75 -17.48 -4.98
CA HIS A 315 -1.01 -17.35 -3.74
C HIS A 315 -1.80 -18.02 -2.62
N HIS A 316 -1.18 -18.97 -1.92
CA HIS A 316 -1.78 -19.69 -0.81
C HIS A 316 -0.83 -19.74 0.38
N GLN A 317 -1.36 -19.51 1.56
CA GLN A 317 -0.66 -19.64 2.83
C GLN A 317 -1.47 -20.54 3.75
N GLN A 318 -0.79 -21.48 4.42
CA GLN A 318 -1.36 -22.42 5.37
C GLN A 318 -0.54 -22.45 6.65
N ALA A 319 -1.16 -22.26 7.80
CA ALA A 319 -0.59 -22.56 9.09
C ALA A 319 -1.10 -23.94 9.56
N PHE A 320 -0.22 -24.79 10.08
CA PHE A 320 -0.59 -26.09 10.64
C PHE A 320 -0.49 -26.06 12.17
N ASP A 321 -1.13 -27.01 12.82
CA ASP A 321 -0.94 -27.24 14.26
C ASP A 321 0.47 -27.78 14.51
N ALA A 322 1.43 -26.87 14.66
CA ALA A 322 2.84 -27.21 14.85
C ALA A 322 3.09 -28.02 16.12
N LYS A 323 2.27 -27.82 17.18
CA LYS A 323 2.45 -28.50 18.46
C LYS A 323 2.23 -29.99 18.35
N SER A 324 1.29 -30.45 17.52
CA SER A 324 1.04 -31.87 17.24
C SER A 324 2.26 -32.59 16.64
N TYR A 325 3.17 -31.82 16.01
CA TYR A 325 4.43 -32.34 15.44
C TYR A 325 5.65 -32.02 16.32
N GLY A 326 5.45 -31.46 17.52
CA GLY A 326 6.53 -31.06 18.42
C GLY A 326 7.37 -29.89 17.88
N LEU A 327 6.76 -29.03 17.07
CA LEU A 327 7.35 -27.82 16.47
C LEU A 327 6.73 -26.57 17.09
N ASP A 328 7.44 -25.43 16.98
CA ASP A 328 6.95 -24.14 17.41
C ASP A 328 6.13 -23.47 16.31
N SER A 329 6.53 -23.65 15.05
CA SER A 329 5.76 -23.23 13.89
C SER A 329 5.88 -24.23 12.74
N LEU A 330 4.79 -24.37 11.98
CA LEU A 330 4.75 -25.14 10.75
C LEU A 330 3.78 -24.46 9.79
N GLY A 331 4.22 -24.13 8.60
CA GLY A 331 3.39 -23.46 7.61
C GLY A 331 3.81 -23.79 6.19
N ALA A 332 2.84 -23.75 5.28
CA ALA A 332 3.10 -23.90 3.85
C ALA A 332 2.76 -22.62 3.09
N THR A 333 3.55 -22.34 2.06
CA THR A 333 3.27 -21.26 1.08
C THR A 333 3.34 -21.84 -0.32
N ILE A 334 2.39 -21.45 -1.17
CA ILE A 334 2.35 -21.86 -2.57
C ILE A 334 2.11 -20.62 -3.42
N ASN A 335 2.99 -20.37 -4.37
CA ASN A 335 2.85 -19.38 -5.43
C ASN A 335 2.97 -20.10 -6.77
N PHE A 336 1.94 -20.01 -7.58
CA PHE A 336 1.96 -20.58 -8.92
C PHE A 336 1.58 -19.51 -9.94
N ASN A 337 2.48 -19.24 -10.89
CA ASN A 337 2.35 -18.17 -11.88
C ASN A 337 2.68 -18.72 -13.26
N ARG A 338 1.70 -18.78 -14.15
CA ARG A 338 1.91 -19.31 -15.49
C ARG A 338 1.07 -18.59 -16.52
N VAL A 339 1.66 -18.35 -17.69
CA VAL A 339 0.96 -17.73 -18.82
C VAL A 339 1.14 -18.54 -20.09
N SER A 340 0.27 -18.32 -21.04
CA SER A 340 0.20 -19.07 -22.30
C SER A 340 1.42 -18.92 -23.19
N ASP A 341 2.08 -17.75 -23.17
CA ASP A 341 3.09 -17.39 -24.16
C ASP A 341 4.06 -16.29 -23.71
N ASP A 342 5.17 -16.20 -24.44
CA ASP A 342 6.27 -15.26 -24.15
C ASP A 342 5.90 -13.78 -24.35
N ASP A 343 4.88 -13.46 -25.15
CA ASP A 343 4.45 -12.09 -25.39
C ASP A 343 3.43 -11.59 -24.35
N TYR A 344 2.95 -12.46 -23.48
CA TYR A 344 1.90 -12.15 -22.52
C TYR A 344 2.23 -10.93 -21.65
N TRP A 345 3.47 -10.83 -21.18
CA TRP A 345 3.93 -9.72 -20.36
C TRP A 345 3.90 -8.37 -21.08
N ARG A 346 4.22 -8.32 -22.37
CA ARG A 346 4.23 -7.08 -23.16
C ARG A 346 2.81 -6.58 -23.44
N ASP A 347 1.86 -7.49 -23.57
CA ASP A 347 0.52 -7.18 -24.01
C ASP A 347 -0.43 -6.86 -22.85
N PHE A 348 -0.26 -7.51 -21.70
CA PHE A 348 -1.22 -7.43 -20.59
C PHE A 348 -0.64 -6.85 -19.29
N THR A 349 0.68 -6.83 -19.14
CA THR A 349 1.29 -6.26 -17.93
C THR A 349 1.21 -4.75 -17.92
N ARG A 350 0.66 -4.18 -16.84
CA ARG A 350 0.35 -2.76 -16.73
C ARG A 350 0.95 -2.07 -15.51
N THR A 351 1.95 -2.66 -14.90
CA THR A 351 2.64 -2.07 -13.77
C THR A 351 4.08 -1.72 -14.11
N PRO A 352 4.61 -0.56 -13.68
CA PRO A 352 5.94 -0.07 -14.07
C PRO A 352 7.11 -0.96 -13.65
N SER A 353 6.93 -1.76 -12.60
CA SER A 353 7.95 -2.71 -12.11
C SER A 353 8.10 -3.96 -12.97
N LEU A 354 7.59 -4.02 -14.19
CA LEU A 354 7.06 -5.23 -14.69
C LEU A 354 7.35 -5.62 -16.05
N THR A 355 8.51 -5.55 -16.30
CA THR A 355 9.13 -6.54 -17.16
C THR A 355 9.44 -7.83 -16.38
N GLN A 356 8.50 -8.34 -15.59
CA GLN A 356 8.66 -9.64 -14.97
C GLN A 356 8.56 -10.73 -16.04
N ARG A 357 9.71 -11.00 -16.65
CA ARG A 357 9.88 -12.08 -17.61
C ARG A 357 10.18 -13.42 -16.93
N LEU A 358 10.36 -13.41 -15.61
CA LEU A 358 10.61 -14.58 -14.78
C LEU A 358 9.41 -14.83 -13.88
N LEU A 359 8.53 -15.75 -14.28
CA LEU A 359 7.40 -16.17 -13.47
C LEU A 359 7.84 -17.31 -12.56
N SER A 360 7.97 -17.05 -11.27
CA SER A 360 8.35 -18.05 -10.28
C SER A 360 7.15 -18.92 -9.90
N ASN A 361 7.37 -20.23 -9.83
CA ASN A 361 6.49 -21.23 -9.24
C ASN A 361 7.19 -21.79 -8.02
N ASP A 362 6.63 -21.52 -6.85
CA ASP A 362 7.25 -21.74 -5.56
C ASP A 362 6.30 -22.47 -4.62
N ALA A 363 6.70 -23.58 -4.06
CA ALA A 363 5.99 -24.23 -2.97
C ALA A 363 6.98 -24.55 -1.84
N ALA A 364 6.69 -24.06 -0.64
CA ALA A 364 7.57 -24.23 0.51
C ALA A 364 6.80 -24.67 1.74
N LEU A 365 7.35 -25.61 2.50
CA LEU A 365 6.95 -25.99 3.84
C LEU A 365 8.03 -25.48 4.80
N ASN A 366 7.66 -24.49 5.63
CA ASN A 366 8.55 -23.82 6.57
C ASN A 366 8.26 -24.33 7.99
N TRP A 367 9.30 -24.54 8.78
CA TRP A 367 9.19 -25.02 10.14
C TRP A 367 10.18 -24.31 11.09
N SER A 368 9.84 -24.26 12.39
CA SER A 368 10.78 -23.83 13.43
C SER A 368 10.61 -24.67 14.70
N LYS A 369 11.70 -24.83 15.46
CA LYS A 369 11.75 -25.48 16.77
C LYS A 369 12.91 -24.94 17.59
N GLY A 370 12.65 -24.15 18.62
CA GLY A 370 13.69 -23.52 19.43
C GLY A 370 14.64 -22.69 18.55
N ASP A 371 15.92 -23.00 18.63
CA ASP A 371 16.98 -22.33 17.87
C ASP A 371 17.09 -22.83 16.40
N TRP A 372 16.28 -23.82 15.99
CA TRP A 372 16.24 -24.37 14.64
C TRP A 372 15.12 -23.77 13.79
N SER A 373 15.43 -23.54 12.53
CA SER A 373 14.43 -23.23 11.51
C SER A 373 14.82 -23.88 10.19
N GLY A 374 13.85 -24.14 9.34
CA GLY A 374 14.14 -24.72 8.03
C GLY A 374 12.96 -24.69 7.08
N ALA A 375 13.25 -25.12 5.86
CA ALA A 375 12.24 -25.23 4.81
C ALA A 375 12.53 -26.40 3.87
N VAL A 376 11.47 -27.01 3.36
CA VAL A 376 11.51 -27.84 2.17
C VAL A 376 10.78 -27.08 1.06
N ARG A 377 11.48 -26.81 -0.03
CA ARG A 377 11.00 -25.92 -1.09
C ARG A 377 11.17 -26.54 -2.46
N THR A 378 10.23 -26.26 -3.35
CA THR A 378 10.39 -26.44 -4.79
C THR A 378 10.25 -25.09 -5.47
N LEU A 379 11.17 -24.74 -6.35
CA LEU A 379 11.16 -23.46 -7.08
C LEU A 379 11.49 -23.73 -8.55
N SER A 380 10.60 -23.32 -9.44
CA SER A 380 10.82 -23.38 -10.88
C SER A 380 10.39 -22.06 -11.55
N TYR A 381 10.81 -21.86 -12.78
CA TYR A 381 10.56 -20.61 -13.49
C TYR A 381 9.97 -20.85 -14.87
N GLN A 382 8.90 -20.12 -15.21
CA GLN A 382 8.58 -19.86 -16.62
C GLN A 382 9.30 -18.57 -17.02
N THR A 383 10.26 -18.66 -17.93
CA THR A 383 11.02 -17.52 -18.45
C THR A 383 10.44 -17.09 -19.78
N LEU A 384 9.87 -15.88 -19.83
CA LEU A 384 9.26 -15.32 -21.02
C LEU A 384 10.33 -14.73 -21.93
N GLN A 385 10.57 -15.35 -23.06
CA GLN A 385 11.62 -14.98 -23.97
C GLN A 385 11.24 -13.82 -24.89
N TYR A 386 12.21 -12.97 -25.18
CA TYR A 386 12.11 -11.89 -26.16
C TYR A 386 13.33 -11.92 -27.07
N ALA A 387 13.15 -12.28 -28.34
CA ALA A 387 14.23 -12.52 -29.27
C ALA A 387 15.29 -11.40 -29.34
N PRO A 388 14.94 -10.09 -29.34
CA PRO A 388 15.93 -9.02 -29.33
C PRO A 388 16.75 -8.89 -28.04
N SER A 389 16.29 -9.48 -26.94
CA SER A 389 16.95 -9.44 -25.61
C SER A 389 16.64 -10.73 -24.86
N PRO A 390 17.26 -11.87 -25.22
CA PRO A 390 17.00 -13.15 -24.56
C PRO A 390 17.51 -13.13 -23.11
N ILE A 391 16.85 -13.85 -22.23
CA ILE A 391 17.25 -14.04 -20.83
C ILE A 391 17.70 -15.49 -20.64
N LEU A 392 18.85 -15.69 -20.00
CA LEU A 392 19.24 -17.01 -19.53
C LEU A 392 18.33 -17.43 -18.38
N PRO A 393 17.54 -18.54 -18.49
CA PRO A 393 16.68 -19.00 -17.42
C PRO A 393 17.49 -19.31 -16.15
N PRO A 394 17.05 -18.93 -14.95
CA PRO A 394 17.65 -19.40 -13.71
C PRO A 394 17.49 -20.93 -13.58
N TYR A 395 18.35 -21.55 -12.78
CA TYR A 395 18.15 -22.97 -12.43
C TYR A 395 16.92 -23.16 -11.56
N ASP A 396 16.11 -24.15 -11.88
CA ASP A 396 15.08 -24.68 -10.99
C ASP A 396 15.73 -25.37 -9.79
N ARG A 397 15.07 -25.34 -8.64
CA ARG A 397 15.48 -26.00 -7.39
C ARG A 397 14.44 -27.04 -7.01
N LEU A 398 14.74 -28.32 -7.26
CA LEU A 398 13.74 -29.40 -7.23
C LEU A 398 14.30 -30.68 -6.58
N PRO A 399 14.32 -30.84 -5.24
CA PRO A 399 13.95 -29.89 -4.19
C PRO A 399 15.12 -29.01 -3.72
N GLN A 400 14.79 -28.03 -2.86
CA GLN A 400 15.72 -27.36 -1.95
C GLN A 400 15.31 -27.66 -0.51
N ILE A 401 16.25 -28.09 0.33
CA ILE A 401 16.04 -28.36 1.76
C ILE A 401 17.03 -27.52 2.54
N THR A 402 16.52 -26.66 3.41
CA THR A 402 17.36 -25.82 4.27
C THR A 402 17.09 -26.13 5.73
N ALA A 403 18.15 -26.09 6.55
CA ALA A 403 18.04 -26.12 7.99
C ALA A 403 19.08 -25.16 8.59
N ASN A 404 18.61 -24.28 9.47
CA ASN A 404 19.41 -23.25 10.09
C ASN A 404 19.32 -23.39 11.61
N TYR A 405 20.44 -23.30 12.28
CA TYR A 405 20.56 -23.26 13.73
C TYR A 405 21.22 -21.95 14.13
N ASN A 406 20.63 -21.19 15.06
CA ASN A 406 21.18 -19.94 15.53
C ASN A 406 21.12 -19.90 17.05
N LYS A 407 22.28 -19.83 17.70
CA LYS A 407 22.42 -19.72 19.16
C LYS A 407 23.22 -18.47 19.49
N TYR A 408 22.57 -17.49 20.07
CA TYR A 408 23.20 -16.23 20.49
C TYR A 408 23.57 -16.30 21.97
N ASP A 409 24.66 -15.62 22.32
CA ASP A 409 25.16 -15.47 23.69
C ASP A 409 25.37 -16.82 24.44
N TRP A 410 25.82 -17.84 23.71
CA TRP A 410 26.20 -19.10 24.32
C TRP A 410 27.58 -18.96 25.01
N HIS A 411 27.58 -18.68 26.31
CA HIS A 411 28.81 -18.33 27.05
C HIS A 411 29.61 -17.17 26.42
N GLY A 412 28.92 -16.19 25.89
CA GLY A 412 29.51 -15.02 25.20
C GLY A 412 29.89 -15.26 23.74
N PHE A 413 29.53 -16.40 23.16
CA PHE A 413 29.71 -16.72 21.75
C PHE A 413 28.37 -16.76 21.02
N ASP A 414 28.39 -16.30 19.77
CA ASP A 414 27.29 -16.51 18.83
C ASP A 414 27.68 -17.61 17.87
N PHE A 415 26.85 -18.63 17.78
CA PHE A 415 27.00 -19.75 16.86
C PHE A 415 25.87 -19.79 15.85
N SER A 416 26.21 -19.99 14.57
CA SER A 416 25.22 -20.26 13.54
C SER A 416 25.67 -21.39 12.63
N LEU A 417 24.74 -22.22 12.22
CA LEU A 417 24.90 -23.25 11.21
C LEU A 417 23.80 -23.12 10.17
N ASN A 418 24.19 -22.86 8.91
CA ASN A 418 23.26 -22.79 7.78
C ASN A 418 23.57 -23.95 6.85
N THR A 419 22.55 -24.76 6.55
CA THR A 419 22.66 -25.89 5.62
C THR A 419 21.67 -25.78 4.48
N ASP A 420 22.10 -26.20 3.30
CA ASP A 420 21.31 -26.16 2.07
C ASP A 420 21.64 -27.42 1.24
N TYR A 421 20.63 -28.24 0.99
CA TYR A 421 20.69 -29.27 -0.03
C TYR A 421 19.77 -28.86 -1.17
N THR A 422 20.33 -28.76 -2.38
CA THR A 422 19.56 -28.34 -3.55
C THR A 422 19.90 -29.19 -4.76
N ARG A 423 18.87 -29.70 -5.42
CA ARG A 423 18.97 -30.27 -6.76
C ARG A 423 18.64 -29.22 -7.79
N PHE A 424 19.63 -28.88 -8.64
CA PHE A 424 19.53 -27.87 -9.68
C PHE A 424 19.19 -28.52 -11.03
N ARG A 425 18.16 -27.97 -11.69
CA ARG A 425 17.76 -28.36 -13.04
C ARG A 425 17.64 -27.15 -13.94
N GLY A 426 18.16 -27.28 -15.16
CA GLY A 426 18.09 -26.29 -16.21
C GLY A 426 18.30 -26.95 -17.56
N ASP A 427 18.24 -26.19 -18.65
CA ASP A 427 18.65 -26.70 -19.95
C ASP A 427 20.21 -26.70 -20.03
N PRO A 428 20.87 -27.86 -20.03
CA PRO A 428 22.35 -27.93 -20.02
C PRO A 428 23.00 -27.28 -21.26
N VAL A 429 22.29 -27.22 -22.38
CA VAL A 429 22.80 -26.60 -23.62
C VAL A 429 22.83 -25.08 -23.48
N GLN A 430 21.75 -24.49 -22.99
CA GLN A 430 21.68 -23.05 -22.75
C GLN A 430 22.59 -22.62 -21.59
N GLN A 431 22.62 -23.40 -20.51
CA GLN A 431 23.45 -23.13 -19.32
C GLN A 431 24.93 -23.40 -19.54
N ARG A 432 25.27 -24.25 -20.50
CA ARG A 432 26.66 -24.72 -20.77
C ARG A 432 27.32 -25.38 -19.54
N GLN A 433 26.51 -25.96 -18.65
CA GLN A 433 26.93 -26.59 -17.42
C GLN A 433 26.01 -27.78 -17.12
N PRO A 434 26.52 -28.87 -16.52
CA PRO A 434 25.68 -30.00 -16.13
C PRO A 434 24.70 -29.61 -15.00
N ASN A 435 23.56 -30.26 -14.99
CA ASN A 435 22.69 -30.31 -13.83
C ASN A 435 23.34 -31.07 -12.69
N GLY A 436 22.91 -30.85 -11.46
CA GLY A 436 23.48 -31.53 -10.33
C GLY A 436 22.84 -31.23 -9.00
N GLU A 437 23.40 -31.88 -7.99
CA GLU A 437 22.99 -31.70 -6.60
C GLU A 437 24.12 -31.03 -5.83
N ARG A 438 23.77 -30.15 -4.90
CA ARG A 438 24.71 -29.48 -4.00
C ARG A 438 24.23 -29.64 -2.56
N ALA A 439 25.10 -30.15 -1.70
CA ALA A 439 24.97 -30.07 -0.26
C ALA A 439 25.97 -29.04 0.27
N PHE A 440 25.48 -28.01 0.93
CA PHE A 440 26.25 -26.89 1.46
C PHE A 440 26.02 -26.76 2.97
N ALA A 441 27.08 -26.46 3.72
CA ALA A 441 26.99 -26.08 5.12
C ALA A 441 27.98 -24.93 5.41
N LEU A 442 27.47 -23.95 6.13
CA LEU A 442 28.21 -22.80 6.67
C LEU A 442 28.08 -22.79 8.19
N ALA A 443 29.14 -23.17 8.88
CA ALA A 443 29.25 -23.02 10.32
C ALA A 443 29.99 -21.71 10.65
N SER A 444 29.44 -20.90 11.55
CA SER A 444 30.01 -19.62 11.97
C SER A 444 30.06 -19.55 13.49
N LEU A 445 31.20 -19.10 14.04
CA LEU A 445 31.37 -18.82 15.45
C LEU A 445 31.96 -17.43 15.61
N SER A 446 31.30 -16.55 16.36
CA SER A 446 31.79 -15.21 16.68
C SER A 446 31.72 -14.94 18.19
N ARG A 447 32.57 -14.04 18.63
CA ARG A 447 32.56 -13.58 20.03
C ARG A 447 32.50 -12.04 20.06
N PRO A 448 31.33 -11.45 20.22
CA PRO A 448 31.19 -9.99 20.33
C PRO A 448 31.75 -9.46 21.65
N PHE A 449 32.71 -8.56 21.60
CA PHE A 449 33.15 -7.75 22.72
C PHE A 449 32.56 -6.36 22.52
N LEU A 450 31.52 -6.03 23.28
CA LEU A 450 30.74 -4.82 23.11
C LEU A 450 30.89 -3.92 24.35
N THR A 451 31.12 -2.63 24.12
CA THR A 451 30.98 -1.59 25.10
C THR A 451 30.11 -0.47 24.52
N PRO A 452 29.65 0.52 25.29
CA PRO A 452 28.82 1.60 24.73
C PRO A 452 29.49 2.38 23.59
N GLY A 453 30.81 2.47 23.58
CA GLY A 453 31.57 3.24 22.58
C GLY A 453 32.47 2.40 21.68
N THR A 454 32.59 1.09 21.88
CA THR A 454 33.45 0.24 21.04
C THR A 454 32.89 -1.14 20.81
N PHE A 455 33.24 -1.72 19.68
CA PHE A 455 32.97 -3.15 19.43
C PHE A 455 34.18 -3.80 18.76
N VAL A 456 34.41 -5.08 19.12
CA VAL A 456 35.38 -5.94 18.46
C VAL A 456 34.76 -7.34 18.33
N ILE A 457 34.59 -7.81 17.11
CA ILE A 457 33.89 -9.06 16.82
C ILE A 457 34.77 -9.96 15.96
N PRO A 458 35.62 -10.78 16.55
CA PRO A 458 36.26 -11.87 15.82
C PRO A 458 35.25 -12.93 15.44
N LYS A 459 35.34 -13.44 14.20
CA LYS A 459 34.48 -14.48 13.64
C LYS A 459 35.30 -15.48 12.85
N VAL A 460 34.96 -16.72 12.99
CA VAL A 460 35.47 -17.84 12.18
C VAL A 460 34.29 -18.50 11.48
N GLN A 461 34.47 -18.76 10.22
CA GLN A 461 33.45 -19.44 9.38
C GLN A 461 34.09 -20.63 8.69
N LEU A 462 33.34 -21.71 8.52
CA LEU A 462 33.73 -22.87 7.74
C LEU A 462 32.64 -23.14 6.70
N HIS A 463 32.99 -22.91 5.45
CA HIS A 463 32.15 -23.24 4.30
C HIS A 463 32.53 -24.62 3.82
N THR A 464 31.62 -25.60 3.78
CA THR A 464 31.83 -26.89 3.16
C THR A 464 30.74 -27.16 2.14
N THR A 465 31.13 -27.68 0.98
CA THR A 465 30.20 -27.92 -0.13
C THR A 465 30.59 -29.23 -0.82
N SER A 466 29.58 -30.04 -1.11
CA SER A 466 29.72 -31.27 -1.91
C SER A 466 28.77 -31.17 -3.10
N TYR A 467 29.24 -31.56 -4.26
CA TYR A 467 28.51 -31.61 -5.52
C TYR A 467 28.45 -33.02 -6.08
N GLN A 468 27.30 -33.37 -6.66
CA GLN A 468 27.11 -34.58 -7.48
C GLN A 468 26.51 -34.11 -8.81
N PHE A 469 27.17 -34.42 -9.93
CA PHE A 469 26.78 -33.98 -11.27
C PHE A 469 26.03 -35.08 -12.03
N GLU A 470 25.02 -34.71 -12.80
CA GLU A 470 24.26 -35.61 -13.66
C GLU A 470 25.08 -36.02 -14.92
N ALA A 471 26.04 -35.16 -15.34
CA ALA A 471 27.02 -35.45 -16.38
C ALA A 471 28.40 -35.00 -15.91
N PRO A 472 29.49 -35.71 -16.30
CA PRO A 472 30.85 -35.37 -15.90
C PRO A 472 31.23 -33.93 -16.28
N LEU A 473 32.02 -33.28 -15.44
CA LEU A 473 32.65 -31.98 -15.76
C LEU A 473 33.70 -32.16 -16.87
N ALA A 474 34.26 -31.07 -17.39
CA ALA A 474 35.28 -31.09 -18.45
C ALA A 474 36.54 -31.91 -18.09
N ASN A 475 36.83 -32.06 -16.80
CA ASN A 475 37.93 -32.91 -16.31
C ASN A 475 37.53 -34.37 -16.04
N GLY A 476 36.33 -34.80 -16.42
CA GLY A 476 35.81 -36.16 -16.22
C GLY A 476 35.26 -36.46 -14.83
N ALA A 477 35.25 -35.46 -13.91
CA ALA A 477 34.76 -35.67 -12.55
C ALA A 477 33.24 -35.69 -12.52
N SER A 478 32.64 -36.68 -11.83
CA SER A 478 31.18 -36.76 -11.57
C SER A 478 30.79 -36.16 -10.22
N SER A 479 31.77 -35.84 -9.37
CA SER A 479 31.56 -35.20 -8.07
C SER A 479 32.71 -34.24 -7.75
N ALA A 480 32.44 -33.29 -6.88
CA ALA A 480 33.48 -32.40 -6.35
C ALA A 480 33.14 -31.98 -4.93
N SER A 481 34.16 -31.62 -4.16
CA SER A 481 33.96 -31.05 -2.84
C SER A 481 34.94 -29.91 -2.59
N ARG A 482 34.56 -28.97 -1.69
CA ARG A 482 35.48 -27.94 -1.20
C ARG A 482 35.18 -27.63 0.24
N THR A 483 36.24 -27.25 0.96
CA THR A 483 36.13 -26.69 2.31
C THR A 483 36.96 -25.40 2.36
N VAL A 484 36.36 -24.33 2.79
CA VAL A 484 36.99 -23.01 2.80
C VAL A 484 36.77 -22.37 4.18
N PRO A 485 37.83 -22.25 4.98
CA PRO A 485 37.79 -21.50 6.22
C PRO A 485 37.84 -19.98 5.91
N THR A 486 37.10 -19.17 6.67
CA THR A 486 37.17 -17.74 6.62
C THR A 486 37.33 -17.20 8.04
N PHE A 487 38.26 -16.31 8.24
CA PHE A 487 38.42 -15.51 9.46
C PHE A 487 38.05 -14.07 9.17
N SER A 488 37.25 -13.44 10.04
CA SER A 488 37.01 -12.00 9.98
C SER A 488 37.13 -11.35 11.35
N LEU A 489 37.53 -10.09 11.35
CA LEU A 489 37.61 -9.24 12.53
C LEU A 489 36.91 -7.91 12.20
N ASP A 490 35.76 -7.69 12.80
CA ASP A 490 35.02 -6.44 12.70
C ASP A 490 35.24 -5.59 13.96
N SER A 491 35.70 -4.37 13.81
CA SER A 491 35.98 -3.51 14.94
C SER A 491 35.63 -2.05 14.62
N GLY A 492 35.14 -1.34 15.62
CA GLY A 492 34.79 0.07 15.47
C GLY A 492 34.71 0.79 16.80
N MET A 493 34.68 2.10 16.69
CA MET A 493 34.52 3.01 17.81
C MET A 493 33.42 4.03 17.49
N ILE A 494 32.76 4.53 18.53
CA ILE A 494 31.77 5.59 18.42
C ILE A 494 32.22 6.71 19.36
N PHE A 495 32.59 7.85 18.78
CA PHE A 495 32.89 9.08 19.49
C PHE A 495 31.69 10.00 19.35
N GLU A 496 31.32 10.68 20.42
CA GLU A 496 30.23 11.64 20.45
C GLU A 496 30.72 13.00 20.95
N ARG A 497 30.18 14.06 20.39
CA ARG A 497 30.36 15.42 20.89
C ARG A 497 29.12 16.26 20.60
N ASP A 498 28.93 17.27 21.44
CA ASP A 498 28.01 18.33 21.12
C ASP A 498 28.66 19.29 20.11
N ALA A 499 27.94 19.67 19.09
CA ALA A 499 28.40 20.49 17.99
C ALA A 499 27.31 21.47 17.55
N ASN A 500 27.75 22.61 16.99
CA ASN A 500 26.83 23.59 16.44
C ASN A 500 27.19 23.83 14.97
N PHE A 501 26.24 23.57 14.08
CA PHE A 501 26.39 23.82 12.66
C PHE A 501 25.27 24.73 12.15
N PHE A 502 25.64 25.81 11.48
CA PHE A 502 24.71 26.78 10.90
C PHE A 502 23.67 27.31 11.91
N GLY A 503 24.13 27.54 13.18
CA GLY A 503 23.29 28.07 14.25
C GLY A 503 22.32 27.06 14.90
N ARG A 504 22.47 25.76 14.60
CA ARG A 504 21.65 24.68 15.17
C ARG A 504 22.53 23.70 15.95
N ALA A 505 22.09 23.33 17.14
CA ALA A 505 22.77 22.36 17.99
C ALA A 505 22.52 20.93 17.49
N PHE A 506 23.58 20.10 17.55
CA PHE A 506 23.54 18.68 17.20
C PHE A 506 24.39 17.87 18.14
N ARG A 507 24.04 16.59 18.33
CA ARG A 507 25.00 15.59 18.78
C ARG A 507 25.65 14.98 17.54
N GLN A 508 26.95 15.23 17.37
CA GLN A 508 27.74 14.66 16.29
C GLN A 508 28.39 13.37 16.75
N THR A 509 28.24 12.30 15.97
CA THR A 509 29.01 11.06 16.11
C THR A 509 30.14 11.01 15.09
N LEU A 510 31.24 10.34 15.44
CA LEU A 510 32.30 9.91 14.54
C LEU A 510 32.52 8.41 14.76
N GLU A 511 32.31 7.60 13.73
CA GLU A 511 32.22 6.14 13.79
C GLU A 511 33.26 5.50 12.84
N PRO A 512 34.56 5.46 13.20
CA PRO A 512 35.54 4.69 12.45
C PRO A 512 35.29 3.19 12.62
N ARG A 513 35.38 2.45 11.48
CA ARG A 513 35.23 1.00 11.43
C ARG A 513 36.35 0.37 10.59
N ALA A 514 36.90 -0.71 11.08
CA ALA A 514 37.88 -1.53 10.40
C ALA A 514 37.38 -2.98 10.34
N PHE A 515 37.33 -3.53 9.14
CA PHE A 515 36.87 -4.87 8.90
C PHE A 515 37.92 -5.66 8.12
N TYR A 516 38.56 -6.60 8.77
CA TYR A 516 39.56 -7.47 8.14
C TYR A 516 38.96 -8.83 7.80
N VAL A 517 39.29 -9.37 6.63
CA VAL A 517 38.85 -10.70 6.18
C VAL A 517 40.02 -11.45 5.60
N TYR A 518 40.19 -12.68 6.03
CA TYR A 518 41.13 -13.64 5.46
C TYR A 518 40.41 -14.96 5.07
N THR A 519 40.45 -15.28 3.79
CA THR A 519 39.93 -16.53 3.22
C THR A 519 40.99 -17.08 2.26
N PRO A 520 41.58 -18.25 2.51
CA PRO A 520 42.62 -18.80 1.64
C PRO A 520 42.01 -19.20 0.27
N TYR A 521 42.80 -19.03 -0.77
CA TYR A 521 42.42 -19.45 -2.11
C TYR A 521 42.14 -20.98 -2.16
N ARG A 522 41.01 -21.32 -2.81
CA ARG A 522 40.71 -22.70 -3.23
C ARG A 522 40.25 -22.60 -4.67
N ASP A 523 40.78 -23.46 -5.53
CA ASP A 523 40.37 -23.49 -6.93
C ASP A 523 38.91 -23.92 -7.05
N GLN A 524 38.12 -23.08 -7.72
CA GLN A 524 36.69 -23.26 -7.96
C GLN A 524 36.35 -23.07 -9.45
N SER A 525 37.39 -23.03 -10.32
CA SER A 525 37.22 -22.70 -11.74
C SER A 525 36.40 -23.77 -12.50
N LEU A 526 36.52 -25.03 -12.12
CA LEU A 526 35.78 -26.14 -12.73
C LEU A 526 34.39 -26.36 -12.11
N LEU A 527 34.10 -25.75 -10.95
CA LEU A 527 32.81 -25.94 -10.29
C LEU A 527 31.73 -25.19 -11.06
N PRO A 528 30.51 -25.75 -11.17
CA PRO A 528 29.39 -25.04 -11.78
C PRO A 528 29.00 -23.80 -10.97
N ASN A 529 28.27 -22.90 -11.62
CA ASN A 529 27.68 -21.75 -10.98
C ASN A 529 26.16 -21.79 -11.15
N TYR A 530 25.46 -22.34 -10.17
CA TYR A 530 24.01 -22.45 -10.19
C TYR A 530 23.31 -21.20 -9.64
N ASP A 531 23.90 -20.54 -8.61
CA ASP A 531 23.21 -19.46 -7.89
C ASP A 531 24.09 -18.30 -7.43
N SER A 532 25.38 -18.30 -7.76
CA SER A 532 26.24 -17.19 -7.32
C SER A 532 26.31 -16.05 -8.31
N ALA A 533 26.25 -14.84 -7.78
CA ALA A 533 26.40 -13.57 -8.48
C ALA A 533 27.33 -12.65 -7.68
N SER A 534 27.96 -11.67 -8.34
CA SER A 534 28.71 -10.61 -7.66
C SER A 534 27.81 -9.77 -6.76
N ASN A 535 28.21 -9.55 -5.54
CA ASN A 535 27.57 -8.55 -4.70
C ASN A 535 27.87 -7.15 -5.24
N ASP A 536 26.86 -6.30 -5.26
CA ASP A 536 27.07 -4.87 -5.53
C ASP A 536 28.01 -4.27 -4.47
N PHE A 537 29.03 -3.53 -4.90
CA PHE A 537 29.93 -2.84 -3.99
C PHE A 537 29.27 -1.53 -3.51
N ASN A 538 28.76 -1.55 -2.28
CA ASN A 538 28.08 -0.42 -1.63
C ASN A 538 28.22 -0.48 -0.11
N PHE A 539 27.67 0.49 0.62
CA PHE A 539 27.76 0.54 2.09
C PHE A 539 27.11 -0.65 2.81
N ALA A 540 26.14 -1.34 2.20
CA ALA A 540 25.51 -2.52 2.79
C ALA A 540 26.38 -3.76 2.67
N THR A 541 27.23 -3.84 1.64
CA THR A 541 28.01 -5.03 1.29
C THR A 541 29.52 -4.86 1.47
N VAL A 542 30.00 -3.63 1.73
CA VAL A 542 31.45 -3.37 1.85
C VAL A 542 32.10 -4.08 3.04
N TYR A 543 31.31 -4.39 4.08
CA TYR A 543 31.72 -5.12 5.29
C TYR A 543 31.19 -6.57 5.30
N THR A 544 31.30 -7.30 4.21
CA THR A 544 30.93 -8.71 4.11
C THR A 544 32.13 -9.59 3.82
N GLU A 545 32.10 -10.82 4.32
CA GLU A 545 33.19 -11.79 4.16
C GLU A 545 33.32 -12.30 2.72
N ASN A 546 32.19 -12.55 2.04
CA ASN A 546 32.15 -13.07 0.68
C ASN A 546 31.75 -11.98 -0.33
N ALA A 547 32.51 -11.88 -1.42
CA ALA A 547 32.22 -10.95 -2.52
C ALA A 547 31.06 -11.42 -3.41
N PHE A 548 30.61 -12.65 -3.22
CA PHE A 548 29.54 -13.27 -4.01
C PHE A 548 28.32 -13.56 -3.15
N SER A 549 27.14 -13.45 -3.74
CA SER A 549 25.91 -14.04 -3.25
C SER A 549 25.83 -15.53 -3.62
N GLY A 550 24.85 -16.25 -3.06
CA GLY A 550 24.72 -17.70 -3.29
C GLY A 550 25.83 -18.52 -2.63
N ASN A 551 25.91 -19.81 -2.98
CA ASN A 551 26.79 -20.76 -2.29
C ASN A 551 27.80 -21.45 -3.23
N ASP A 552 27.83 -21.12 -4.54
CA ASP A 552 28.74 -21.76 -5.49
C ASP A 552 30.10 -21.09 -5.56
N ARG A 553 30.21 -19.82 -5.22
CA ARG A 553 31.48 -19.07 -5.19
C ARG A 553 31.71 -18.48 -3.80
N ILE A 554 32.85 -18.85 -3.21
CA ILE A 554 33.38 -18.28 -1.98
C ILE A 554 34.69 -17.60 -2.33
N SER A 555 34.72 -16.27 -2.21
CA SER A 555 35.87 -15.45 -2.59
C SER A 555 37.07 -15.74 -1.71
N ASP A 556 38.24 -15.92 -2.31
CA ASP A 556 39.48 -15.77 -1.59
C ASP A 556 39.66 -14.28 -1.20
N SER A 557 40.13 -14.08 -0.01
CA SER A 557 40.19 -12.73 0.56
C SER A 557 41.39 -12.59 1.48
N ASN A 558 42.16 -11.55 1.31
CA ASN A 558 43.09 -11.01 2.29
C ASN A 558 42.98 -9.48 2.16
N LEU A 559 42.06 -8.93 2.92
CA LEU A 559 41.65 -7.54 2.73
C LEU A 559 41.26 -6.86 4.04
N LEU A 560 41.46 -5.55 4.06
CA LEU A 560 41.03 -4.65 5.14
C LEU A 560 40.12 -3.58 4.56
N THR A 561 38.89 -3.52 5.04
CA THR A 561 37.96 -2.44 4.73
C THR A 561 38.04 -1.39 5.85
N LEU A 562 38.38 -0.17 5.49
CA LEU A 562 38.35 0.97 6.40
C LEU A 562 37.19 1.88 6.02
N GLY A 563 36.47 2.34 7.01
CA GLY A 563 35.41 3.32 6.80
C GLY A 563 35.23 4.24 7.99
N VAL A 564 34.63 5.38 7.70
CA VAL A 564 34.29 6.38 8.74
C VAL A 564 32.89 6.89 8.39
N THR A 565 32.02 6.89 9.40
CA THR A 565 30.68 7.51 9.30
C THR A 565 30.59 8.63 10.33
N THR A 566 29.98 9.73 10.00
CA THR A 566 29.62 10.80 10.94
C THR A 566 28.14 11.10 10.80
N ARG A 567 27.45 11.26 11.92
CA ARG A 567 26.02 11.60 11.98
C ARG A 567 25.83 12.89 12.75
N LEU A 568 24.86 13.66 12.34
CA LEU A 568 24.35 14.82 13.06
C LEU A 568 22.94 14.47 13.53
N ILE A 569 22.79 14.32 14.84
CA ILE A 569 21.54 13.93 15.49
C ILE A 569 20.97 15.14 16.21
N ASP A 570 19.74 15.45 15.96
CA ASP A 570 19.02 16.52 16.66
C ASP A 570 18.80 16.12 18.12
N PRO A 571 19.27 16.89 19.10
CA PRO A 571 19.24 16.48 20.51
C PRO A 571 17.86 16.47 21.13
N GLU A 572 16.88 17.21 20.55
CA GLU A 572 15.52 17.28 21.08
C GLU A 572 14.64 16.15 20.56
N SER A 573 14.74 15.88 19.25
CA SER A 573 13.87 14.88 18.59
C SER A 573 14.54 13.51 18.45
N GLY A 574 15.86 13.40 18.61
CA GLY A 574 16.65 12.20 18.31
C GLY A 574 16.73 11.89 16.80
N ALA A 575 16.22 12.76 15.94
CA ALA A 575 16.18 12.55 14.50
C ALA A 575 17.57 12.80 13.87
N GLU A 576 17.95 11.94 12.93
CA GLU A 576 19.19 12.11 12.15
C GLU A 576 18.99 13.20 11.07
N ALA A 577 19.67 14.33 11.25
CA ALA A 577 19.62 15.47 10.33
C ALA A 577 20.59 15.31 9.16
N ALA A 578 21.75 14.68 9.38
CA ALA A 578 22.71 14.37 8.32
C ALA A 578 23.56 13.15 8.69
N ARG A 579 23.96 12.41 7.66
CA ARG A 579 24.91 11.30 7.73
C ARG A 579 25.86 11.40 6.55
N PHE A 580 27.16 11.25 6.84
CA PHE A 580 28.19 11.17 5.80
C PHE A 580 29.05 9.95 6.07
N GLY A 581 29.38 9.24 5.01
CA GLY A 581 30.19 8.03 5.09
C GLY A 581 31.22 7.96 3.98
N ILE A 582 32.40 7.45 4.31
CA ILE A 582 33.44 7.07 3.37
C ILE A 582 33.93 5.67 3.72
N ALA A 583 34.14 4.83 2.71
CA ALA A 583 34.75 3.52 2.91
C ALA A 583 35.60 3.14 1.70
N GLN A 584 36.68 2.42 1.96
CA GLN A 584 37.56 1.84 0.95
C GLN A 584 38.10 0.50 1.42
N ARG A 585 38.37 -0.39 0.49
CA ARG A 585 38.92 -1.71 0.75
C ARG A 585 40.36 -1.80 0.22
N LEU A 586 41.29 -2.24 1.08
CA LEU A 586 42.66 -2.52 0.74
C LEU A 586 42.81 -4.03 0.58
N ARG A 587 43.35 -4.49 -0.54
CA ARG A 587 43.65 -5.88 -0.81
C ARG A 587 45.13 -6.16 -0.66
N PHE A 588 45.51 -7.10 0.16
CA PHE A 588 46.90 -7.54 0.38
C PHE A 588 47.32 -8.65 -0.59
N SER A 589 46.34 -9.31 -1.24
CA SER A 589 46.56 -10.32 -2.28
C SER A 589 45.52 -10.20 -3.36
N ASP A 590 45.80 -10.73 -4.57
CA ASP A 590 44.84 -10.79 -5.65
C ASP A 590 43.67 -11.69 -5.28
N GLN A 591 42.44 -11.31 -5.68
CA GLN A 591 41.24 -12.13 -5.56
C GLN A 591 41.09 -12.97 -6.82
N ARG A 592 41.42 -14.25 -6.74
CA ARG A 592 41.51 -15.17 -7.89
C ARG A 592 40.26 -15.96 -8.18
N VAL A 593 39.37 -16.12 -7.18
CA VAL A 593 38.08 -16.78 -7.38
C VAL A 593 37.18 -15.79 -8.11
N THR A 594 36.61 -16.21 -9.24
CA THR A 594 35.80 -15.41 -10.14
C THR A 594 34.48 -16.10 -10.49
N LEU A 595 33.55 -15.33 -11.02
CA LEU A 595 32.40 -15.87 -11.74
C LEU A 595 32.84 -16.37 -13.15
N PRO A 596 32.08 -17.26 -13.79
CA PRO A 596 32.34 -17.64 -15.18
C PRO A 596 32.48 -16.41 -16.10
N ASN A 597 33.49 -16.41 -16.95
CA ASN A 597 33.79 -15.35 -17.91
C ASN A 597 34.16 -13.99 -17.29
N THR A 598 34.60 -13.95 -16.03
CA THR A 598 35.13 -12.75 -15.40
C THR A 598 36.61 -12.92 -15.05
N THR A 599 37.35 -11.84 -14.88
CA THR A 599 38.78 -11.83 -14.55
C THR A 599 39.03 -11.67 -13.06
N ALA A 600 40.18 -12.11 -12.60
CA ALA A 600 40.65 -11.92 -11.22
C ALA A 600 40.75 -10.41 -10.91
N VAL A 601 40.48 -10.05 -9.65
CA VAL A 601 40.62 -8.66 -9.18
C VAL A 601 42.03 -8.50 -8.62
N THR A 602 42.84 -7.68 -9.31
CA THR A 602 44.27 -7.44 -9.00
C THR A 602 44.53 -6.08 -8.36
N ASP A 603 43.53 -5.17 -8.39
CA ASP A 603 43.67 -3.83 -7.86
C ASP A 603 43.87 -3.86 -6.34
N ARG A 604 44.91 -3.18 -5.84
CA ARG A 604 45.21 -3.12 -4.40
C ARG A 604 44.21 -2.28 -3.63
N LEU A 605 43.67 -1.25 -4.25
CA LEU A 605 42.63 -0.40 -3.67
C LEU A 605 41.31 -0.65 -4.42
N SER A 606 40.25 -0.76 -3.69
CA SER A 606 38.92 -0.76 -4.31
C SER A 606 38.53 0.67 -4.70
N ASP A 607 37.45 0.80 -5.45
CA ASP A 607 36.74 2.05 -5.55
C ASP A 607 36.47 2.64 -4.15
N VAL A 608 36.49 3.95 -4.05
CA VAL A 608 36.09 4.71 -2.86
C VAL A 608 34.58 4.84 -2.86
N LEU A 609 33.95 4.42 -1.78
CA LEU A 609 32.54 4.66 -1.53
C LEU A 609 32.36 5.97 -0.76
N LEU A 610 31.54 6.87 -1.28
CA LEU A 610 31.12 8.10 -0.60
C LEU A 610 29.60 8.07 -0.48
N GLY A 611 29.08 8.36 0.71
CA GLY A 611 27.66 8.44 1.00
C GLY A 611 27.31 9.69 1.76
N ALA A 612 26.22 10.34 1.42
CA ALA A 612 25.67 11.45 2.15
C ALA A 612 24.13 11.32 2.17
N GLN A 613 23.56 11.46 3.35
CA GLN A 613 22.14 11.61 3.57
C GLN A 613 21.90 12.86 4.38
N ILE A 614 21.12 13.78 3.89
CA ILE A 614 20.89 15.08 4.50
C ILE A 614 19.39 15.32 4.62
N ASN A 615 18.89 15.37 5.86
CA ASN A 615 17.51 15.67 6.24
C ASN A 615 17.50 16.94 7.11
N TRP A 616 18.13 18.01 6.62
CA TRP A 616 18.36 19.23 7.39
C TRP A 616 17.10 19.87 7.95
N THR A 617 16.02 19.75 7.20
CA THR A 617 14.67 20.14 7.63
C THR A 617 13.68 19.02 7.25
N PRO A 618 12.51 18.93 7.89
CA PRO A 618 11.48 17.98 7.51
C PRO A 618 11.00 18.13 6.04
N LYS A 619 11.31 19.28 5.42
CA LYS A 619 10.87 19.62 4.06
C LYS A 619 11.83 19.15 2.97
N TRP A 620 13.13 18.99 3.30
CA TRP A 620 14.17 18.64 2.35
C TRP A 620 14.87 17.34 2.73
N SER A 621 15.05 16.44 1.78
CA SER A 621 15.97 15.33 1.92
C SER A 621 16.83 15.19 0.66
N VAL A 622 18.13 14.95 0.87
CA VAL A 622 19.09 14.67 -0.20
C VAL A 622 19.84 13.39 0.18
N ASP A 623 19.84 12.42 -0.73
CA ASP A 623 20.57 11.16 -0.59
C ASP A 623 21.54 11.04 -1.76
N THR A 624 22.82 10.81 -1.45
CA THR A 624 23.89 10.70 -2.44
C THR A 624 24.73 9.47 -2.16
N THR A 625 24.99 8.68 -3.17
CA THR A 625 25.99 7.62 -3.14
C THR A 625 26.87 7.75 -4.38
N LEU A 626 28.17 7.72 -4.16
CA LEU A 626 29.20 7.81 -5.22
C LEU A 626 30.19 6.67 -5.01
N GLN A 627 30.43 5.91 -6.04
CA GLN A 627 31.51 4.95 -6.16
C GLN A 627 32.52 5.50 -7.18
N TYR A 628 33.73 5.75 -6.72
CA TYR A 628 34.79 6.39 -7.51
C TYR A 628 36.01 5.49 -7.60
N ASN A 629 36.43 5.18 -8.80
CA ASN A 629 37.67 4.44 -9.05
C ASN A 629 38.85 5.42 -9.11
N PRO A 630 39.81 5.34 -8.16
CA PRO A 630 40.93 6.26 -8.12
C PRO A 630 41.95 6.00 -9.23
N ASP A 631 42.10 4.77 -9.72
CA ASP A 631 43.07 4.39 -10.75
C ASP A 631 42.63 4.90 -12.12
N ASP A 632 41.34 4.72 -12.45
CA ASP A 632 40.74 5.23 -13.69
C ASP A 632 40.32 6.70 -13.60
N GLN A 633 40.36 7.31 -12.41
CA GLN A 633 39.88 8.67 -12.12
C GLN A 633 38.45 8.93 -12.61
N LYS A 634 37.57 7.90 -12.46
CA LYS A 634 36.18 7.95 -12.95
C LYS A 634 35.22 7.45 -11.90
N SER A 635 33.99 7.99 -11.93
CA SER A 635 32.89 7.40 -11.21
C SER A 635 32.42 6.13 -11.90
N THR A 636 32.30 5.03 -11.16
CA THR A 636 31.72 3.77 -11.62
C THR A 636 30.24 3.66 -11.32
N ARG A 637 29.79 4.32 -10.25
CA ARG A 637 28.36 4.42 -9.91
C ARG A 637 28.09 5.73 -9.19
N THR A 638 27.01 6.40 -9.59
CA THR A 638 26.53 7.61 -8.93
C THR A 638 25.01 7.54 -8.80
N ALA A 639 24.49 7.77 -7.61
CA ALA A 639 23.08 7.97 -7.38
C ALA A 639 22.90 9.21 -6.50
N ILE A 640 22.18 10.19 -7.00
CA ILE A 640 21.85 11.42 -6.28
C ILE A 640 20.35 11.55 -6.33
N SER A 641 19.70 11.67 -5.19
CA SER A 641 18.27 11.97 -5.12
C SER A 641 18.01 13.14 -4.19
N ALA A 642 17.12 14.00 -4.58
CA ALA A 642 16.66 15.12 -3.80
C ALA A 642 15.14 15.16 -3.77
N ARG A 643 14.58 15.49 -2.62
CA ARG A 643 13.15 15.62 -2.43
C ARG A 643 12.84 16.89 -1.65
N TYR A 644 11.79 17.54 -2.11
CA TYR A 644 11.22 18.72 -1.46
C TYR A 644 9.73 18.49 -1.17
N ASN A 645 9.36 18.52 0.11
CA ASN A 645 7.98 18.35 0.58
C ASN A 645 7.68 19.45 1.63
N PRO A 646 7.24 20.64 1.19
CA PRO A 646 6.98 21.75 2.10
C PRO A 646 5.65 21.64 2.85
N GLY A 647 4.77 20.70 2.50
CA GLY A 647 3.47 20.52 3.14
C GLY A 647 2.60 19.50 2.40
N SER A 648 1.37 19.35 2.85
CA SER A 648 0.40 18.41 2.29
C SER A 648 0.19 18.63 0.79
N TYR A 649 0.16 17.54 0.02
CA TYR A 649 -0.01 17.52 -1.45
C TYR A 649 1.06 18.27 -2.25
N ARG A 650 2.17 18.63 -1.62
CA ARG A 650 3.32 19.31 -2.25
C ARG A 650 4.55 18.43 -2.14
N ASN A 651 4.87 17.74 -3.19
CA ASN A 651 6.02 16.86 -3.27
C ASN A 651 6.67 16.96 -4.64
N ILE A 652 7.98 17.20 -4.64
CA ILE A 652 8.82 17.13 -5.83
C ILE A 652 10.01 16.26 -5.46
N SER A 653 10.34 15.29 -6.29
CA SER A 653 11.55 14.50 -6.16
C SER A 653 12.27 14.40 -7.49
N ALA A 654 13.58 14.44 -7.45
CA ALA A 654 14.45 14.26 -8.61
C ALA A 654 15.57 13.29 -8.24
N ALA A 655 15.89 12.37 -9.13
CA ALA A 655 16.99 11.44 -8.96
C ALA A 655 17.83 11.35 -10.25
N TYR A 656 19.13 11.41 -10.10
CA TYR A 656 20.10 11.09 -11.15
C TYR A 656 20.78 9.78 -10.81
N ARG A 657 20.86 8.87 -11.78
CA ARG A 657 21.55 7.59 -11.64
C ARG A 657 22.51 7.40 -12.78
N TYR A 658 23.72 7.00 -12.44
CA TYR A 658 24.74 6.58 -13.37
C TYR A 658 25.34 5.25 -12.93
N GLN A 659 25.55 4.35 -13.85
CA GLN A 659 26.28 3.10 -13.63
C GLN A 659 27.11 2.80 -14.86
N ALA A 660 28.42 2.69 -14.69
CA ALA A 660 29.35 2.30 -15.74
C ALA A 660 29.04 0.86 -16.21
N ASN A 661 29.19 0.59 -17.48
CA ASN A 661 29.10 -0.78 -18.00
C ASN A 661 30.33 -1.59 -17.62
N SER A 662 30.11 -2.82 -17.24
CA SER A 662 31.19 -3.78 -16.91
C SER A 662 31.89 -4.35 -18.16
N THR A 663 31.39 -4.07 -19.37
CA THR A 663 31.95 -4.57 -20.63
C THR A 663 32.63 -3.42 -21.42
N PRO A 664 33.89 -3.61 -21.84
CA PRO A 664 34.65 -2.55 -22.57
C PRO A 664 34.04 -2.12 -23.91
N MET A 665 33.15 -2.93 -24.49
CA MET A 665 32.53 -2.62 -25.79
C MET A 665 31.36 -1.65 -25.76
N ALA A 666 30.82 -1.33 -24.56
CA ALA A 666 29.75 -0.35 -24.39
C ALA A 666 30.34 0.89 -23.66
N ALA A 667 30.82 1.86 -24.43
CA ALA A 667 31.59 2.99 -23.94
C ALA A 667 30.85 3.92 -22.96
N ASP A 668 29.53 3.92 -22.95
CA ASP A 668 28.71 4.76 -22.10
C ASP A 668 27.83 3.93 -21.16
N GLY A 669 28.06 4.06 -19.85
CA GLY A 669 27.22 3.43 -18.84
C GLY A 669 25.78 3.96 -18.83
N ASN A 670 24.89 3.25 -18.17
CA ASN A 670 23.49 3.66 -18.01
C ASN A 670 23.39 4.99 -17.25
N LYS A 671 22.80 6.00 -17.88
CA LYS A 671 22.56 7.32 -17.29
C LYS A 671 21.07 7.63 -17.36
N SER A 672 20.44 7.93 -16.23
CA SER A 672 19.02 8.28 -16.19
C SER A 672 18.71 9.40 -15.22
N ILE A 673 17.69 10.18 -15.54
CA ILE A 673 17.07 11.17 -14.66
C ILE A 673 15.63 10.75 -14.44
N ASP A 674 15.21 10.71 -13.19
CA ASP A 674 13.85 10.43 -12.76
C ASP A 674 13.34 11.64 -11.98
N VAL A 675 12.23 12.24 -12.42
CA VAL A 675 11.60 13.37 -11.74
C VAL A 675 10.15 13.01 -11.48
N SER A 676 9.68 13.19 -10.24
CA SER A 676 8.27 13.00 -9.91
C SER A 676 7.73 14.16 -9.07
N TRP A 677 6.44 14.44 -9.21
CA TRP A 677 5.79 15.54 -8.51
C TRP A 677 4.32 15.28 -8.26
N GLN A 678 3.83 15.89 -7.21
CA GLN A 678 2.44 16.20 -6.92
C GLN A 678 2.43 17.63 -6.40
N TRP A 679 1.71 18.54 -7.09
CA TRP A 679 1.71 19.95 -6.71
C TRP A 679 0.37 20.62 -7.01
N PRO A 680 -0.21 21.37 -6.06
CA PRO A 680 -1.42 22.16 -6.31
C PRO A 680 -1.10 23.34 -7.24
N LEU A 681 -1.73 23.36 -8.42
CA LEU A 681 -1.53 24.42 -9.40
C LEU A 681 -2.06 25.78 -8.92
N ASN A 682 -3.01 25.77 -8.02
CA ASN A 682 -3.58 26.99 -7.42
C ASN A 682 -2.52 27.83 -6.68
N ASP A 683 -1.42 27.21 -6.24
CA ASP A 683 -0.29 27.93 -5.64
C ASP A 683 0.33 28.97 -6.59
N LEU A 684 0.29 28.73 -7.91
CA LEU A 684 0.87 29.62 -8.93
C LEU A 684 0.19 30.99 -8.99
N TRP A 685 -1.08 31.07 -8.60
CA TRP A 685 -1.82 32.34 -8.50
C TRP A 685 -2.18 32.76 -7.08
N GLY A 686 -1.39 32.23 -6.10
CA GLY A 686 -1.42 32.67 -4.71
C GLY A 686 -2.49 32.03 -3.82
N ASP A 687 -3.35 31.15 -4.34
CA ASP A 687 -4.34 30.42 -3.54
C ASP A 687 -3.72 29.15 -2.95
N LYS A 688 -3.17 29.24 -1.74
CA LYS A 688 -2.53 28.11 -1.05
C LYS A 688 -3.51 27.07 -0.50
N GLY A 689 -4.83 27.38 -0.47
CA GLY A 689 -5.84 26.52 0.14
C GLY A 689 -5.69 26.40 1.66
N GLN A 690 -6.56 25.61 2.25
CA GLN A 690 -6.55 25.30 3.68
C GLN A 690 -6.29 23.80 3.84
N ASP A 691 -5.26 23.45 4.59
CA ASP A 691 -5.01 22.03 4.92
C ASP A 691 -6.11 21.54 5.87
N LEU A 692 -6.97 20.66 5.37
CA LEU A 692 -8.10 20.10 6.12
C LEU A 692 -7.72 18.81 6.86
N GLY A 693 -6.44 18.44 6.80
CA GLY A 693 -5.88 17.23 7.42
C GLY A 693 -5.72 16.07 6.43
N PRO A 694 -5.12 14.98 6.88
CA PRO A 694 -4.83 13.82 6.04
C PRO A 694 -6.08 13.28 5.34
N GLY A 695 -6.03 13.12 4.01
CA GLY A 695 -7.12 12.58 3.22
C GLY A 695 -8.37 13.47 3.09
N LYS A 696 -8.31 14.73 3.49
CA LYS A 696 -9.45 15.66 3.38
C LYS A 696 -9.24 16.74 2.31
N GLY A 697 -8.10 16.75 1.63
CA GLY A 697 -7.75 17.74 0.61
C GLY A 697 -7.43 19.11 1.19
N GLN A 698 -7.44 20.13 0.32
CA GLN A 698 -7.11 21.53 0.67
C GLN A 698 -8.26 22.51 0.36
N GLY A 699 -9.48 22.02 0.31
CA GLY A 699 -10.66 22.74 -0.13
C GLY A 699 -11.09 22.37 -1.55
N GLY A 700 -12.30 22.76 -1.93
CA GLY A 700 -12.84 22.53 -3.27
C GLY A 700 -12.32 23.53 -4.32
N GLY A 701 -12.43 23.15 -5.59
CA GLY A 701 -12.04 24.01 -6.71
C GLY A 701 -10.53 24.04 -6.96
N ARG A 702 -9.80 22.97 -6.63
CA ARG A 702 -8.34 22.93 -6.71
C ARG A 702 -7.83 21.95 -7.75
N TRP A 703 -6.87 22.42 -8.52
CA TRP A 703 -6.14 21.62 -9.50
C TRP A 703 -4.79 21.17 -8.94
N TYR A 704 -4.43 19.93 -9.23
CA TYR A 704 -3.14 19.34 -8.87
C TYR A 704 -2.50 18.80 -10.15
N ALA A 705 -1.23 19.17 -10.38
CA ALA A 705 -0.39 18.50 -11.35
C ALA A 705 0.29 17.31 -10.69
N VAL A 706 0.22 16.16 -11.34
CA VAL A 706 0.84 14.91 -10.87
C VAL A 706 1.64 14.29 -11.99
N GLY A 707 2.82 13.76 -11.68
CA GLY A 707 3.58 13.13 -12.72
C GLY A 707 4.89 12.50 -12.26
N ARG A 708 5.44 11.68 -13.15
CA ARG A 708 6.79 11.12 -13.09
C ARG A 708 7.31 10.96 -14.49
N LEU A 709 8.56 11.33 -14.70
CA LEU A 709 9.26 11.17 -15.96
C LEU A 709 10.61 10.49 -15.69
N ASN A 710 10.85 9.35 -16.32
CA ASN A 710 12.13 8.66 -16.30
C ASN A 710 12.76 8.76 -17.69
N TYR A 711 13.85 9.51 -17.80
CA TYR A 711 14.55 9.80 -19.04
C TYR A 711 15.93 9.14 -19.07
N SER A 712 16.17 8.32 -20.09
CA SER A 712 17.50 7.79 -20.38
C SER A 712 18.33 8.83 -21.11
N LEU A 713 19.39 9.33 -20.44
CA LEU A 713 20.34 10.26 -21.05
C LEU A 713 21.22 9.57 -22.08
N GLN A 714 21.47 8.27 -21.93
CA GLN A 714 22.22 7.46 -22.86
C GLN A 714 21.45 7.26 -24.16
N ASP A 715 20.22 6.80 -24.09
CA ASP A 715 19.38 6.54 -25.28
C ASP A 715 18.68 7.81 -25.77
N ARG A 716 18.78 8.91 -25.05
CA ARG A 716 18.11 10.21 -25.31
C ARG A 716 16.60 10.05 -25.53
N LYS A 717 15.97 9.19 -24.71
CA LYS A 717 14.54 8.91 -24.83
C LYS A 717 13.87 8.84 -23.46
N LEU A 718 12.56 9.13 -23.43
CA LEU A 718 11.71 8.86 -22.29
C LEU A 718 11.49 7.34 -22.19
N THR A 719 11.97 6.73 -21.10
CA THR A 719 11.83 5.29 -20.85
C THR A 719 10.42 4.96 -20.41
N ASP A 720 9.96 5.64 -19.38
CA ASP A 720 8.61 5.53 -18.83
C ASP A 720 8.21 6.86 -18.20
N GLY A 721 6.92 7.09 -18.12
CA GLY A 721 6.40 8.30 -17.55
C GLY A 721 4.90 8.26 -17.31
N VAL A 722 4.49 9.05 -16.34
CA VAL A 722 3.10 9.31 -16.01
C VAL A 722 2.94 10.82 -15.89
N LEU A 723 1.95 11.37 -16.56
CA LEU A 723 1.63 12.80 -16.52
C LEU A 723 0.12 12.97 -16.35
N GLY A 724 -0.31 13.75 -15.39
CA GLY A 724 -1.74 13.92 -15.18
C GLY A 724 -2.11 15.15 -14.39
N PHE A 725 -3.42 15.35 -14.34
CA PHE A 725 -4.06 16.38 -13.58
C PHE A 725 -5.19 15.78 -12.74
N GLU A 726 -5.32 16.29 -11.54
CA GLU A 726 -6.43 15.98 -10.64
C GLU A 726 -7.14 17.27 -10.27
N TYR A 727 -8.45 17.22 -10.26
CA TYR A 727 -9.29 18.32 -9.81
C TYR A 727 -10.12 17.89 -8.61
N ASP A 728 -9.99 18.58 -7.48
CA ASP A 728 -10.79 18.37 -6.28
C ASP A 728 -11.99 19.35 -6.28
N GLY A 729 -13.18 18.84 -6.59
CA GLY A 729 -14.45 19.56 -6.57
C GLY A 729 -15.17 19.48 -5.23
N CYS A 730 -14.50 19.13 -4.13
CA CYS A 730 -15.03 18.92 -2.78
C CYS A 730 -15.82 17.60 -2.64
N CYS A 731 -16.91 17.41 -3.35
CA CYS A 731 -17.74 16.19 -3.33
C CYS A 731 -17.50 15.28 -4.53
N TRP A 732 -16.61 15.66 -5.43
CA TRP A 732 -16.17 14.86 -6.56
C TRP A 732 -14.73 15.15 -6.92
N ILE A 733 -14.07 14.19 -7.55
CA ILE A 733 -12.69 14.32 -8.03
C ILE A 733 -12.65 13.87 -9.48
N GLY A 734 -12.13 14.75 -10.35
CA GLY A 734 -11.78 14.40 -11.72
C GLY A 734 -10.29 14.10 -11.84
N ARG A 735 -9.92 13.03 -12.56
CA ARG A 735 -8.52 12.68 -12.84
C ARG A 735 -8.36 12.35 -14.32
N VAL A 736 -7.34 12.91 -14.94
CA VAL A 736 -6.90 12.54 -16.28
C VAL A 736 -5.41 12.28 -16.24
N VAL A 737 -4.99 11.08 -16.63
CA VAL A 737 -3.61 10.62 -16.54
C VAL A 737 -3.20 9.94 -17.84
N LEU A 738 -2.10 10.42 -18.40
CA LEU A 738 -1.39 9.81 -19.51
C LEU A 738 -0.24 8.97 -18.96
N GLU A 739 -0.21 7.70 -19.30
CA GLU A 739 0.85 6.77 -18.92
C GLU A 739 1.57 6.29 -20.17
N ARG A 740 2.89 6.25 -20.11
CA ARG A 740 3.76 5.66 -21.13
C ARG A 740 4.71 4.67 -20.48
N ILE A 741 4.67 3.43 -20.91
CA ILE A 741 5.53 2.35 -20.41
C ILE A 741 6.31 1.75 -21.58
N SER A 742 7.64 1.63 -21.42
CA SER A 742 8.45 0.88 -22.38
C SER A 742 8.14 -0.62 -22.25
N THR A 743 7.71 -1.22 -23.36
CA THR A 743 7.41 -2.65 -23.48
C THR A 743 8.52 -3.45 -24.17
N GLY A 744 9.66 -2.81 -24.41
CA GLY A 744 10.84 -3.39 -25.05
C GLY A 744 11.87 -2.29 -25.37
N GLN A 745 12.94 -2.65 -26.07
CA GLN A 745 13.98 -1.68 -26.42
C GLN A 745 13.49 -0.57 -27.37
N VAL A 746 12.51 -0.86 -28.22
CA VAL A 746 12.03 0.03 -29.28
C VAL A 746 10.55 0.39 -29.14
N THR A 747 9.76 -0.41 -28.41
CA THR A 747 8.31 -0.26 -28.31
C THR A 747 7.89 0.32 -26.98
N ALA A 748 6.89 1.19 -27.00
CA ALA A 748 6.26 1.71 -25.79
C ALA A 748 4.73 1.66 -25.93
N ALA A 749 4.04 1.28 -24.87
CA ALA A 749 2.59 1.39 -24.78
C ALA A 749 2.23 2.76 -24.18
N THR A 750 1.24 3.42 -24.74
CA THR A 750 0.72 4.68 -24.23
C THR A 750 -0.75 4.50 -23.90
N ARG A 751 -1.16 4.93 -22.71
CA ARG A 751 -2.52 4.79 -22.21
C ARG A 751 -3.02 6.12 -21.66
N ILE A 752 -4.27 6.46 -21.99
CA ILE A 752 -4.99 7.57 -21.39
C ILE A 752 -6.00 6.99 -20.41
N MET A 753 -5.94 7.45 -19.19
CA MET A 753 -6.84 7.06 -18.11
C MET A 753 -7.62 8.29 -17.66
N PHE A 754 -8.90 8.12 -17.42
CA PHE A 754 -9.73 9.14 -16.80
C PHE A 754 -10.58 8.52 -15.69
N GLN A 755 -10.83 9.28 -14.63
CA GLN A 755 -11.68 8.90 -13.53
C GLN A 755 -12.52 10.08 -13.07
N LEU A 756 -13.79 9.83 -12.85
CA LEU A 756 -14.70 10.70 -12.13
C LEU A 756 -15.11 9.96 -10.86
N GLU A 757 -14.66 10.46 -9.71
CA GLU A 757 -14.95 9.90 -8.40
C GLU A 757 -15.97 10.79 -7.69
N PHE A 758 -17.11 10.23 -7.34
CA PHE A 758 -18.11 10.84 -6.45
C PHE A 758 -17.74 10.44 -5.03
N VAL A 759 -17.22 11.42 -4.28
CA VAL A 759 -16.61 11.16 -2.97
C VAL A 759 -17.63 10.52 -2.02
N GLY A 760 -17.28 9.34 -1.48
CA GLY A 760 -18.17 8.60 -0.58
C GLY A 760 -19.29 7.81 -1.26
N PHE A 761 -19.32 7.74 -2.60
CA PHE A 761 -20.36 7.01 -3.32
C PHE A 761 -19.79 6.02 -4.35
N ALA A 762 -19.19 6.49 -5.43
CA ALA A 762 -18.72 5.64 -6.52
C ALA A 762 -17.62 6.33 -7.35
N ALA A 763 -16.90 5.54 -8.15
CA ALA A 763 -15.96 6.07 -9.14
C ALA A 763 -16.26 5.43 -10.52
N ILE A 764 -16.28 6.24 -11.57
CA ILE A 764 -16.51 5.83 -12.96
C ILE A 764 -15.23 6.10 -13.76
N GLY A 765 -14.89 5.21 -14.67
CA GLY A 765 -13.70 5.30 -15.52
C GLY A 765 -12.57 4.38 -15.04
N SER A 766 -11.37 4.56 -15.60
CA SER A 766 -10.17 3.80 -15.22
C SER A 766 -9.73 4.15 -13.78
N SER A 767 -8.71 3.45 -13.27
CA SER A 767 -8.20 3.70 -11.91
C SER A 767 -6.80 4.34 -11.93
N PRO A 768 -6.67 5.64 -12.31
CA PRO A 768 -5.40 6.33 -12.32
C PRO A 768 -4.78 6.49 -10.93
N LYS A 769 -5.59 6.49 -9.87
CA LYS A 769 -5.13 6.57 -8.47
C LYS A 769 -4.10 5.49 -8.15
N ARG A 770 -4.32 4.24 -8.60
CA ARG A 770 -3.36 3.14 -8.41
C ARG A 770 -2.04 3.42 -9.13
N THR A 771 -2.10 3.85 -10.38
CA THR A 771 -0.92 4.23 -11.17
C THR A 771 -0.14 5.36 -10.52
N LEU A 772 -0.81 6.41 -10.05
CA LEU A 772 -0.18 7.54 -9.35
C LEU A 772 0.50 7.10 -8.05
N THR A 773 -0.18 6.29 -7.23
CA THR A 773 0.38 5.76 -5.98
C THR A 773 1.63 4.89 -6.20
N GLN A 774 1.65 4.10 -7.27
CA GLN A 774 2.78 3.23 -7.59
C GLN A 774 3.97 3.99 -8.21
N ASN A 775 3.73 5.09 -8.91
CA ASN A 775 4.74 5.81 -9.66
C ASN A 775 5.30 7.05 -8.95
N ILE A 776 4.51 7.73 -8.12
CA ILE A 776 4.92 8.96 -7.46
C ILE A 776 5.25 8.66 -6.00
N GLN A 777 6.51 8.87 -5.62
CA GLN A 777 6.93 8.68 -4.24
C GLN A 777 6.16 9.62 -3.31
N ARG A 778 5.60 9.08 -2.23
CA ARG A 778 4.78 9.83 -1.25
C ARG A 778 3.58 10.57 -1.89
N TYR A 779 3.00 10.03 -2.93
CA TYR A 779 1.73 10.52 -3.44
C TYR A 779 0.66 10.50 -2.35
N GLN A 780 -0.05 11.59 -2.18
CA GLN A 780 -1.13 11.72 -1.22
C GLN A 780 -2.48 11.73 -1.96
N PRO A 781 -3.33 10.72 -1.76
CA PRO A 781 -4.68 10.74 -2.33
C PRO A 781 -5.48 11.94 -1.80
N LEU A 782 -6.17 12.65 -2.69
CA LEU A 782 -6.91 13.88 -2.34
C LEU A 782 -8.02 13.64 -1.31
N ARG A 783 -8.70 12.50 -1.44
CA ARG A 783 -9.76 12.08 -0.50
C ARG A 783 -9.53 10.63 -0.11
N GLN A 784 -9.62 10.36 1.18
CA GLN A 784 -9.62 9.00 1.74
C GLN A 784 -10.95 8.78 2.44
N PRO A 785 -11.46 7.54 2.47
CA PRO A 785 -12.61 7.21 3.31
C PRO A 785 -12.29 7.60 4.76
N VAL A 786 -13.11 8.47 5.33
CA VAL A 786 -12.99 8.85 6.74
C VAL A 786 -13.97 7.98 7.50
N ALA A 787 -13.57 7.50 8.70
CA ALA A 787 -14.50 6.83 9.59
C ALA A 787 -15.71 7.75 9.85
N ALA A 788 -16.91 7.16 9.86
CA ALA A 788 -18.11 7.90 10.15
C ALA A 788 -17.97 8.60 11.53
N PRO A 789 -18.40 9.86 11.67
CA PRO A 789 -18.40 10.55 12.95
C PRO A 789 -19.32 9.80 13.93
N SER A 790 -19.10 10.03 15.24
CA SER A 790 -20.00 9.47 16.24
C SER A 790 -21.42 10.02 16.04
N ARG A 791 -22.42 9.16 16.16
CA ARG A 791 -23.85 9.56 16.07
C ARG A 791 -24.24 10.64 17.08
N PHE A 792 -23.50 10.72 18.19
CA PHE A 792 -23.75 11.74 19.21
C PHE A 792 -23.46 13.17 18.76
N THR A 793 -22.77 13.39 17.65
CA THR A 793 -22.50 14.73 17.11
C THR A 793 -23.74 15.43 16.57
N ASN A 794 -24.85 14.73 16.38
CA ASN A 794 -26.08 15.24 15.77
C ASN A 794 -27.27 15.30 16.75
N TYR A 795 -27.04 15.10 18.04
CA TYR A 795 -28.12 15.10 19.04
C TYR A 795 -28.54 16.49 19.52
N ASP A 796 -27.77 17.54 19.22
CA ASP A 796 -28.07 18.94 19.61
C ASP A 796 -28.89 19.67 18.53
#